data_f64e78da0499cd8efcd420004b346ce9
#
_entry.id   f64e78da0499cd8efcd420004b346ce9
#
_cell.length_a   1.000
_cell.length_b   1.000
_cell.length_c   1.000
_cell.angle_alpha   90.00
_cell.angle_beta   90.00
_cell.angle_gamma   90.00
#
_symmetry.space_group_name_H-M   'P 1'
#
loop_
_entity.id
_entity.type
_entity.pdbx_description
1 polymer ?
#
loop_
_entity_poly.entity_id
_entity_poly.type
_entity_poly.pdbx_seq_one_letter_code
_entity_poly.pdbx_strand_id
1 'polypeptide(L)'
;LRLKDFNKAALIHQGAEITYSQAISRVAGLAAGYRLSPGDRAAIFCENRPEWVYGLYSVWQHRGIAVPIDYLAPADEVAYILNDCRPEAVFCSEKTREVLAQAVAELPQEARPRVIDFDRLPAPAEPRPPEAGESGEGDTAVIIYTSGTTGSPKGVMLSFGNLMANIRAVTEDVRIYTSQDRFLAILPFHHIFPLVGTIMAPLHSGGTLVILDKISSDEILGALKQYGITIIIGVPRLYRLFHQGLMAKVNASPAARMLLKISRGLHSLAFGRLVFKKAQQAFGGRIKYLVSGGAKLDEQVGGDLYAMGFEMLEGFGMTEAAPMITFTQPGRVKIGSPGTPSGRTEVRIEDGEILARGPNIMQGYYHRPEETAAILRDGWLHTGDLGYLDKRSRLFITGRKKEIIVLSSGKNINPEEIENRILALSPLIKEIGVYPKDETLGAVIHPDFLAVKKQQVVNLRETIKWLVLDKFNLTVPGYKKIRHFTLVNDELPKTRLGKLKRFLLPQLDARTAETHRSQPDPDSGEYRALKSYLEKALGQRVYADQHLEYDLGLDSLGKIELDLFLEKNYGLRLEGDDSAAHHTVEELSRLMAQRKGSGSAEPSDWHSTLQEKAEFAMPKSRFMQCSMKLATAPLFKLYFQLKGQGQQNLPPGPFILAPNHQSFLDGIFLSILLPNRILKDTFFLAAGKHIKTPINRFYASHSNLLVMDINRDLKSTLQQAAAAIRQGKNLAIFPEGARSRDGQLSEFKKTFAILSKELQVPVVPVAISGAYASVPIGRKLPKPGKVSLKFLPAIYPGQMDYEQITSRTRQAIADNI
;
A
#
# COMPACT_ATOMS: atom_id res chain seq x y z
N LEU A 1 -6.57 -26.55 -31.86
CA LEU A 1 -7.35 -26.35 -30.62
C LEU A 1 -8.84 -26.39 -30.93
N ARG A 2 -9.46 -27.58 -30.83
CA ARG A 2 -10.92 -27.77 -31.00
C ARG A 2 -11.52 -28.19 -29.66
N LEU A 3 -12.77 -27.78 -29.39
CA LEU A 3 -13.54 -28.31 -28.28
C LEU A 3 -13.85 -29.78 -28.57
N LYS A 4 -13.64 -30.65 -27.59
CA LYS A 4 -14.03 -32.08 -27.65
C LYS A 4 -15.33 -32.23 -26.86
N ASP A 5 -16.19 -33.11 -27.26
CA ASP A 5 -17.41 -33.41 -26.51
C ASP A 5 -17.10 -34.39 -25.35
N PHE A 6 -17.38 -33.94 -24.13
CA PHE A 6 -17.17 -34.71 -22.90
C PHE A 6 -18.50 -35.16 -22.25
N ASN A 7 -19.62 -34.98 -22.95
CA ASN A 7 -20.97 -35.35 -22.50
C ASN A 7 -21.31 -34.79 -21.09
N LYS A 8 -20.97 -33.53 -20.84
CA LYS A 8 -21.18 -32.82 -19.57
C LYS A 8 -21.21 -31.29 -19.77
N ALA A 9 -21.52 -30.54 -18.72
CA ALA A 9 -21.45 -29.09 -18.77
C ALA A 9 -20.01 -28.58 -19.04
N ALA A 10 -19.85 -27.75 -20.09
CA ALA A 10 -18.66 -26.99 -20.41
C ALA A 10 -18.65 -25.63 -19.70
N LEU A 11 -19.79 -24.94 -19.74
CA LEU A 11 -19.95 -23.59 -19.18
C LEU A 11 -21.15 -23.54 -18.25
N ILE A 12 -21.08 -22.73 -17.20
CA ILE A 12 -22.20 -22.35 -16.34
C ILE A 12 -22.27 -20.83 -16.32
N HIS A 13 -23.42 -20.25 -16.69
CA HIS A 13 -23.62 -18.81 -16.67
C HIS A 13 -25.06 -18.50 -16.25
N GLN A 14 -25.26 -17.58 -15.30
CA GLN A 14 -26.60 -17.22 -14.77
C GLN A 14 -27.41 -18.43 -14.29
N GLY A 15 -26.77 -19.45 -13.74
CA GLY A 15 -27.41 -20.67 -13.30
C GLY A 15 -27.72 -21.69 -14.39
N ALA A 16 -27.62 -21.32 -15.68
CA ALA A 16 -27.81 -22.21 -16.81
C ALA A 16 -26.54 -23.01 -17.12
N GLU A 17 -26.67 -24.31 -17.26
CA GLU A 17 -25.61 -25.21 -17.71
C GLU A 17 -25.63 -25.33 -19.24
N ILE A 18 -24.47 -25.14 -19.86
CA ILE A 18 -24.27 -25.30 -21.30
C ILE A 18 -23.31 -26.48 -21.49
N THR A 19 -23.79 -27.53 -22.11
CA THR A 19 -22.99 -28.74 -22.36
C THR A 19 -21.91 -28.49 -23.43
N TYR A 20 -20.90 -29.36 -23.46
CA TYR A 20 -19.87 -29.34 -24.53
C TYR A 20 -20.48 -29.42 -25.92
N SER A 21 -21.44 -30.32 -26.13
CA SER A 21 -22.19 -30.48 -27.40
C SER A 21 -22.88 -29.17 -27.79
N GLN A 22 -23.60 -28.53 -26.84
CA GLN A 22 -24.27 -27.25 -27.08
C GLN A 22 -23.25 -26.14 -27.40
N ALA A 23 -22.10 -26.07 -26.68
CA ALA A 23 -21.07 -25.10 -26.93
C ALA A 23 -20.46 -25.27 -28.33
N ILE A 24 -20.17 -26.52 -28.73
CA ILE A 24 -19.67 -26.86 -30.08
C ILE A 24 -20.68 -26.42 -31.16
N SER A 25 -21.98 -26.71 -30.97
CA SER A 25 -23.02 -26.28 -31.90
C SER A 25 -23.12 -24.77 -32.03
N ARG A 26 -23.02 -24.03 -30.91
CA ARG A 26 -23.06 -22.56 -30.91
C ARG A 26 -21.81 -21.96 -31.59
N VAL A 27 -20.62 -22.55 -31.38
CA VAL A 27 -19.38 -22.15 -32.07
C VAL A 27 -19.55 -22.36 -33.57
N ALA A 28 -20.06 -23.51 -34.02
CA ALA A 28 -20.29 -23.82 -35.43
C ALA A 28 -21.34 -22.88 -36.06
N GLY A 29 -22.44 -22.62 -35.35
CA GLY A 29 -23.50 -21.69 -35.79
C GLY A 29 -22.97 -20.26 -35.96
N LEU A 30 -22.14 -19.79 -34.99
CA LEU A 30 -21.51 -18.49 -35.09
C LEU A 30 -20.52 -18.41 -36.27
N ALA A 31 -19.70 -19.45 -36.47
CA ALA A 31 -18.76 -19.52 -37.58
C ALA A 31 -19.47 -19.50 -38.95
N ALA A 32 -20.63 -20.13 -39.08
CA ALA A 32 -21.43 -20.08 -40.31
C ALA A 32 -21.98 -18.69 -40.62
N GLY A 33 -22.08 -17.77 -39.64
CA GLY A 33 -22.61 -16.41 -39.80
C GLY A 33 -21.65 -15.38 -40.40
N TYR A 34 -20.39 -15.71 -40.56
CA TYR A 34 -19.37 -14.80 -41.13
C TYR A 34 -18.30 -15.61 -41.87
N ARG A 35 -17.41 -14.93 -42.59
CA ARG A 35 -16.32 -15.56 -43.33
C ARG A 35 -14.99 -14.89 -42.97
N LEU A 36 -13.96 -15.73 -42.78
CA LEU A 36 -12.55 -15.31 -42.68
C LEU A 36 -11.74 -16.23 -43.60
N SER A 37 -10.73 -15.67 -44.23
CA SER A 37 -9.68 -16.46 -44.86
C SER A 37 -8.65 -16.92 -43.82
N PRO A 38 -7.91 -18.00 -44.08
CA PRO A 38 -6.83 -18.40 -43.17
C PRO A 38 -5.83 -17.28 -42.95
N GLY A 39 -5.55 -16.97 -41.68
CA GLY A 39 -4.65 -15.87 -41.28
C GLY A 39 -5.32 -14.49 -41.13
N ASP A 40 -6.61 -14.34 -41.51
CA ASP A 40 -7.34 -13.12 -41.25
C ASP A 40 -7.53 -12.92 -39.72
N ARG A 41 -7.58 -11.67 -39.31
CA ARG A 41 -7.74 -11.27 -37.89
C ARG A 41 -9.21 -11.00 -37.61
N ALA A 42 -9.68 -11.47 -36.43
CA ALA A 42 -10.98 -11.06 -35.89
C ALA A 42 -10.79 -10.58 -34.45
N ALA A 43 -11.25 -9.37 -34.16
CA ALA A 43 -11.17 -8.79 -32.83
C ALA A 43 -12.33 -9.22 -31.94
N ILE A 44 -12.10 -9.38 -30.62
CA ILE A 44 -13.14 -9.67 -29.64
C ILE A 44 -13.11 -8.57 -28.57
N PHE A 45 -14.07 -7.66 -28.65
CA PHE A 45 -14.22 -6.51 -27.73
C PHE A 45 -15.50 -6.68 -26.92
N CYS A 46 -15.43 -7.49 -25.87
CA CYS A 46 -16.59 -7.90 -25.09
C CYS A 46 -16.16 -8.35 -23.68
N GLU A 47 -17.04 -8.18 -22.71
CA GLU A 47 -16.89 -8.69 -21.34
C GLU A 47 -16.89 -10.23 -21.28
N ASN A 48 -16.52 -10.78 -20.10
CA ASN A 48 -16.56 -12.22 -19.85
C ASN A 48 -18.01 -12.75 -19.95
N ARG A 49 -18.28 -13.59 -20.96
CA ARG A 49 -19.56 -14.23 -21.20
C ARG A 49 -19.38 -15.47 -22.10
N PRO A 50 -20.35 -16.38 -22.19
CA PRO A 50 -20.26 -17.57 -23.05
C PRO A 50 -19.95 -17.25 -24.50
N GLU A 51 -20.54 -16.19 -25.07
CA GLU A 51 -20.36 -15.77 -26.46
C GLU A 51 -18.91 -15.36 -26.74
N TRP A 52 -18.19 -14.84 -25.77
CA TRP A 52 -16.76 -14.57 -25.90
C TRP A 52 -15.98 -15.86 -26.24
N VAL A 53 -16.31 -16.96 -25.53
CA VAL A 53 -15.70 -18.28 -25.79
C VAL A 53 -16.10 -18.79 -27.18
N TYR A 54 -17.38 -18.62 -27.56
CA TYR A 54 -17.82 -19.01 -28.88
C TYR A 54 -17.13 -18.21 -29.98
N GLY A 55 -16.97 -16.90 -29.81
CA GLY A 55 -16.24 -16.02 -30.72
C GLY A 55 -14.81 -16.50 -30.94
N LEU A 56 -14.07 -16.78 -29.87
CA LEU A 56 -12.70 -17.28 -29.94
C LEU A 56 -12.58 -18.56 -30.79
N TYR A 57 -13.36 -19.58 -30.43
CA TYR A 57 -13.30 -20.87 -31.13
C TYR A 57 -13.88 -20.79 -32.54
N SER A 58 -14.82 -19.88 -32.85
CA SER A 58 -15.33 -19.67 -34.19
C SER A 58 -14.30 -19.05 -35.12
N VAL A 59 -13.46 -18.12 -34.63
CA VAL A 59 -12.31 -17.57 -35.40
C VAL A 59 -11.34 -18.69 -35.76
N TRP A 60 -11.02 -19.56 -34.80
CA TRP A 60 -10.13 -20.70 -35.06
C TRP A 60 -10.71 -21.77 -35.99
N GLN A 61 -12.03 -21.92 -36.08
CA GLN A 61 -12.65 -22.78 -37.12
C GLN A 61 -12.40 -22.28 -38.53
N HIS A 62 -12.24 -20.97 -38.73
CA HIS A 62 -11.84 -20.37 -40.00
C HIS A 62 -10.29 -20.32 -40.19
N ARG A 63 -9.49 -20.88 -39.28
CA ARG A 63 -8.04 -20.72 -39.25
C ARG A 63 -7.61 -19.25 -39.15
N GLY A 64 -8.47 -18.40 -38.57
CA GLY A 64 -8.24 -16.99 -38.32
C GLY A 64 -7.45 -16.77 -37.05
N ILE A 65 -6.99 -15.53 -36.89
CA ILE A 65 -6.23 -15.05 -35.72
C ILE A 65 -7.18 -14.25 -34.82
N ALA A 66 -7.35 -14.66 -33.56
CA ALA A 66 -8.13 -13.89 -32.62
C ALA A 66 -7.33 -12.72 -32.04
N VAL A 67 -7.99 -11.57 -31.91
CA VAL A 67 -7.40 -10.35 -31.30
C VAL A 67 -8.26 -9.91 -30.12
N PRO A 68 -8.03 -10.46 -28.91
CA PRO A 68 -8.76 -10.07 -27.72
C PRO A 68 -8.43 -8.63 -27.32
N ILE A 69 -9.47 -7.79 -27.16
CA ILE A 69 -9.35 -6.40 -26.73
C ILE A 69 -10.00 -6.25 -25.35
N ASP A 70 -9.39 -5.46 -24.48
CA ASP A 70 -9.94 -5.15 -23.17
C ASP A 70 -11.28 -4.39 -23.31
N TYR A 71 -12.36 -4.98 -22.85
CA TYR A 71 -13.72 -4.40 -22.95
C TYR A 71 -13.90 -3.06 -22.20
N LEU A 72 -12.95 -2.70 -21.35
CA LEU A 72 -12.89 -1.39 -20.67
C LEU A 72 -11.95 -0.40 -21.37
N ALA A 73 -11.34 -0.76 -22.50
CA ALA A 73 -10.49 0.14 -23.25
C ALA A 73 -11.26 1.36 -23.75
N PRO A 74 -10.72 2.59 -23.69
CA PRO A 74 -11.31 3.77 -24.28
C PRO A 74 -11.24 3.71 -25.81
N ALA A 75 -12.03 4.53 -26.48
CA ALA A 75 -12.20 4.51 -27.94
C ALA A 75 -10.89 4.70 -28.70
N ASP A 76 -10.02 5.59 -28.24
CA ASP A 76 -8.69 5.86 -28.83
C ASP A 76 -7.76 4.64 -28.78
N GLU A 77 -7.75 3.89 -27.67
CA GLU A 77 -6.98 2.65 -27.53
C GLU A 77 -7.54 1.54 -28.45
N VAL A 78 -8.87 1.42 -28.51
CA VAL A 78 -9.54 0.47 -29.40
C VAL A 78 -9.24 0.82 -30.85
N ALA A 79 -9.35 2.10 -31.26
CA ALA A 79 -9.06 2.59 -32.60
C ALA A 79 -7.60 2.30 -32.99
N TYR A 80 -6.65 2.54 -32.05
CA TYR A 80 -5.23 2.20 -32.27
C TYR A 80 -5.05 0.72 -32.58
N ILE A 81 -5.62 -0.18 -31.77
CA ILE A 81 -5.49 -1.63 -31.97
C ILE A 81 -6.13 -2.09 -33.29
N LEU A 82 -7.33 -1.60 -33.61
CA LEU A 82 -8.03 -1.93 -34.84
C LEU A 82 -7.26 -1.43 -36.08
N ASN A 83 -6.67 -0.24 -36.01
CA ASN A 83 -5.85 0.29 -37.12
C ASN A 83 -4.53 -0.48 -37.30
N ASP A 84 -3.91 -0.94 -36.21
CA ASP A 84 -2.64 -1.68 -36.25
C ASP A 84 -2.84 -3.12 -36.79
N CYS A 85 -3.85 -3.86 -36.28
CA CYS A 85 -4.09 -5.23 -36.68
C CYS A 85 -5.05 -5.40 -37.85
N ARG A 86 -5.81 -4.40 -38.23
CA ARG A 86 -6.76 -4.40 -39.38
C ARG A 86 -7.59 -5.68 -39.43
N PRO A 87 -8.49 -5.93 -38.45
CA PRO A 87 -9.26 -7.16 -38.43
C PRO A 87 -10.40 -7.09 -39.49
N GLU A 88 -10.72 -8.23 -40.10
CA GLU A 88 -11.87 -8.37 -41.02
C GLU A 88 -13.21 -8.25 -40.28
N ALA A 89 -13.24 -8.70 -39.04
CA ALA A 89 -14.42 -8.66 -38.20
C ALA A 89 -14.09 -8.23 -36.76
N VAL A 90 -15.06 -7.61 -36.08
CA VAL A 90 -14.99 -7.32 -34.65
C VAL A 90 -16.29 -7.75 -33.97
N PHE A 91 -16.15 -8.58 -32.94
CA PHE A 91 -17.23 -8.99 -32.09
C PHE A 91 -17.42 -7.99 -30.94
N CYS A 92 -18.67 -7.60 -30.65
CA CYS A 92 -18.98 -6.72 -29.53
C CYS A 92 -20.24 -7.20 -28.78
N SER A 93 -20.51 -6.56 -27.66
CA SER A 93 -21.72 -6.69 -26.87
C SER A 93 -22.44 -5.34 -26.72
N GLU A 94 -23.63 -5.35 -26.14
CA GLU A 94 -24.35 -4.12 -25.83
C GLU A 94 -23.51 -3.15 -25.00
N LYS A 95 -22.71 -3.68 -24.03
CA LYS A 95 -21.84 -2.87 -23.17
C LYS A 95 -20.68 -2.18 -23.88
N THR A 96 -20.20 -2.75 -24.98
CA THR A 96 -19.02 -2.24 -25.71
C THR A 96 -19.36 -1.56 -27.03
N ARG A 97 -20.62 -1.65 -27.48
CA ARG A 97 -21.07 -1.17 -28.79
C ARG A 97 -20.82 0.32 -29.02
N GLU A 98 -21.11 1.14 -28.02
CA GLU A 98 -20.97 2.61 -28.15
C GLU A 98 -19.50 2.99 -28.30
N VAL A 99 -18.61 2.48 -27.44
CA VAL A 99 -17.16 2.71 -27.51
C VAL A 99 -16.59 2.19 -28.83
N LEU A 100 -17.07 1.02 -29.29
CA LEU A 100 -16.63 0.47 -30.57
C LEU A 100 -17.06 1.36 -31.73
N ALA A 101 -18.30 1.89 -31.73
CA ALA A 101 -18.77 2.78 -32.78
C ALA A 101 -17.95 4.06 -32.87
N GLN A 102 -17.56 4.64 -31.71
CA GLN A 102 -16.65 5.80 -31.66
C GLN A 102 -15.28 5.43 -32.25
N ALA A 103 -14.69 4.31 -31.82
CA ALA A 103 -13.39 3.86 -32.30
C ALA A 103 -13.38 3.60 -33.82
N VAL A 104 -14.43 2.94 -34.36
CA VAL A 104 -14.56 2.64 -35.80
C VAL A 104 -14.77 3.91 -36.62
N ALA A 105 -15.42 4.95 -36.08
CA ALA A 105 -15.59 6.23 -36.75
C ALA A 105 -14.27 6.94 -37.01
N GLU A 106 -13.25 6.75 -36.15
CA GLU A 106 -11.90 7.31 -36.28
C GLU A 106 -11.05 6.57 -37.34
N LEU A 107 -11.47 5.36 -37.75
CA LEU A 107 -10.69 4.59 -38.72
C LEU A 107 -10.93 5.05 -40.17
N PRO A 108 -9.88 4.96 -41.02
CA PRO A 108 -10.05 5.05 -42.47
C PRO A 108 -11.09 4.07 -42.98
N GLN A 109 -11.83 4.41 -44.03
CA GLN A 109 -12.94 3.58 -44.53
C GLN A 109 -12.50 2.16 -44.89
N GLU A 110 -11.32 2.02 -45.48
CA GLU A 110 -10.70 0.75 -45.88
C GLU A 110 -10.22 -0.10 -44.68
N ALA A 111 -10.11 0.46 -43.50
CA ALA A 111 -9.68 -0.22 -42.27
C ALA A 111 -10.84 -0.58 -41.33
N ARG A 112 -12.09 -0.26 -41.74
CA ARG A 112 -13.26 -0.52 -40.89
C ARG A 112 -13.68 -1.99 -40.95
N PRO A 113 -13.66 -2.71 -39.80
CA PRO A 113 -14.06 -4.09 -39.74
C PRO A 113 -15.57 -4.28 -39.85
N ARG A 114 -16.00 -5.46 -40.26
CA ARG A 114 -17.41 -5.89 -40.08
C ARG A 114 -17.72 -6.06 -38.61
N VAL A 115 -18.70 -5.34 -38.08
CA VAL A 115 -19.16 -5.44 -36.69
C VAL A 115 -20.15 -6.59 -36.53
N ILE A 116 -19.89 -7.49 -35.59
CA ILE A 116 -20.75 -8.64 -35.23
C ILE A 116 -21.17 -8.46 -33.77
N ASP A 117 -22.43 -8.17 -33.54
CA ASP A 117 -22.99 -7.90 -32.21
C ASP A 117 -23.56 -9.21 -31.62
N PHE A 118 -22.98 -9.70 -30.53
CA PHE A 118 -23.41 -10.94 -29.87
C PHE A 118 -24.85 -10.88 -29.35
N ASP A 119 -25.37 -9.72 -29.01
CA ASP A 119 -26.72 -9.54 -28.47
C ASP A 119 -27.79 -9.41 -29.58
N ARG A 120 -27.35 -9.34 -30.86
CA ARG A 120 -28.22 -9.21 -32.04
C ARG A 120 -28.03 -10.38 -33.04
N LEU A 121 -27.35 -11.44 -32.61
CA LEU A 121 -27.19 -12.61 -33.46
C LEU A 121 -28.56 -13.26 -33.73
N PRO A 122 -28.86 -13.64 -34.97
CA PRO A 122 -30.05 -14.45 -35.27
C PRO A 122 -29.96 -15.80 -34.57
N ALA A 123 -31.11 -16.40 -34.29
CA ALA A 123 -31.17 -17.79 -33.79
C ALA A 123 -30.28 -18.69 -34.65
N PRO A 124 -29.49 -19.62 -34.07
CA PRO A 124 -28.51 -20.41 -34.81
C PRO A 124 -29.23 -21.19 -35.93
N ALA A 125 -28.80 -20.87 -37.15
CA ALA A 125 -29.16 -21.73 -38.31
C ALA A 125 -28.54 -23.12 -38.08
N GLU A 126 -29.13 -24.17 -38.69
CA GLU A 126 -28.59 -25.53 -38.60
C GLU A 126 -27.07 -25.50 -38.85
N PRO A 127 -26.26 -26.05 -37.95
CA PRO A 127 -24.82 -25.90 -38.03
C PRO A 127 -24.28 -26.68 -39.21
N ARG A 128 -23.85 -26.01 -40.29
CA ARG A 128 -22.92 -26.58 -41.25
C ARG A 128 -21.49 -26.34 -40.74
N PRO A 129 -20.79 -27.41 -40.36
CA PRO A 129 -19.37 -27.21 -39.97
C PRO A 129 -18.64 -26.61 -41.16
N PRO A 130 -17.85 -25.55 -41.01
CA PRO A 130 -16.99 -25.07 -42.09
C PRO A 130 -16.02 -26.19 -42.45
N GLU A 131 -15.82 -26.38 -43.78
CA GLU A 131 -14.77 -27.26 -44.34
C GLU A 131 -13.37 -26.71 -44.07
N ALA A 132 -13.05 -26.44 -42.82
CA ALA A 132 -11.77 -25.89 -42.46
C ALA A 132 -10.76 -27.00 -42.17
N GLY A 133 -9.66 -27.00 -42.88
CA GLY A 133 -8.48 -27.81 -42.57
C GLY A 133 -7.97 -27.49 -41.15
N GLU A 134 -7.10 -28.33 -40.60
CA GLU A 134 -6.52 -28.08 -39.27
C GLU A 134 -5.45 -26.98 -39.35
N SER A 135 -5.42 -26.09 -38.35
CA SER A 135 -4.31 -25.13 -38.22
C SER A 135 -3.04 -25.86 -37.78
N GLY A 136 -1.91 -25.48 -38.36
CA GLY A 136 -0.60 -25.99 -37.96
C GLY A 136 -0.14 -25.43 -36.57
N GLU A 137 0.73 -26.14 -35.88
CA GLU A 137 1.29 -25.65 -34.62
C GLU A 137 2.04 -24.29 -34.79
N GLY A 138 2.59 -23.99 -35.94
CA GLY A 138 3.27 -22.75 -36.27
C GLY A 138 2.36 -21.59 -36.67
N ASP A 139 1.06 -21.86 -36.96
CA ASP A 139 0.11 -20.81 -37.35
C ASP A 139 -0.18 -19.91 -36.13
N THR A 140 -0.24 -18.59 -36.34
CA THR A 140 -0.62 -17.63 -35.27
C THR A 140 -2.05 -17.85 -34.88
N ALA A 141 -2.28 -18.06 -33.58
CA ALA A 141 -3.62 -18.29 -33.01
C ALA A 141 -4.24 -17.01 -32.44
N VAL A 142 -3.41 -16.20 -31.80
CA VAL A 142 -3.85 -14.95 -31.16
C VAL A 142 -2.78 -13.85 -31.27
N ILE A 143 -3.23 -12.60 -31.34
CA ILE A 143 -2.42 -11.41 -31.13
C ILE A 143 -2.93 -10.71 -29.89
N ILE A 144 -2.14 -10.63 -28.83
CA ILE A 144 -2.53 -10.00 -27.56
C ILE A 144 -1.78 -8.69 -27.40
N TYR A 145 -2.52 -7.59 -27.35
CA TYR A 145 -1.94 -6.27 -27.13
C TYR A 145 -1.58 -6.05 -25.67
N THR A 146 -0.34 -5.65 -25.42
CA THR A 146 0.16 -5.34 -24.06
C THR A 146 0.55 -3.87 -24.00
N SER A 147 0.18 -3.21 -22.90
CA SER A 147 0.63 -1.84 -22.63
C SER A 147 2.13 -1.87 -22.33
N GLY A 148 2.95 -1.51 -23.33
CA GLY A 148 4.39 -1.38 -23.18
C GLY A 148 4.75 -0.26 -22.18
N THR A 149 5.93 -0.35 -21.56
CA THR A 149 6.49 0.73 -20.71
C THR A 149 6.85 1.99 -21.52
N THR A 150 6.75 1.94 -22.85
CA THR A 150 7.15 3.00 -23.80
C THR A 150 5.96 3.76 -24.42
N GLY A 151 4.71 3.49 -24.00
CA GLY A 151 3.54 4.29 -24.38
C GLY A 151 2.54 3.59 -25.29
N SER A 152 2.93 3.06 -26.46
CA SER A 152 1.98 2.42 -27.40
C SER A 152 1.83 0.92 -27.14
N PRO A 153 0.59 0.36 -27.19
CA PRO A 153 0.37 -1.08 -27.07
C PRO A 153 1.09 -1.87 -28.20
N LYS A 154 1.63 -3.06 -27.85
CA LYS A 154 2.32 -3.97 -28.77
C LYS A 154 1.57 -5.28 -28.89
N GLY A 155 1.32 -5.74 -30.11
CA GLY A 155 0.66 -7.02 -30.36
C GLY A 155 1.65 -8.19 -30.25
N VAL A 156 1.49 -9.05 -29.27
CA VAL A 156 2.29 -10.28 -29.07
C VAL A 156 1.68 -11.39 -29.91
N MET A 157 2.41 -11.94 -30.88
CA MET A 157 1.96 -13.04 -31.75
C MET A 157 2.26 -14.39 -31.09
N LEU A 158 1.21 -15.16 -30.80
CA LEU A 158 1.30 -16.49 -30.23
C LEU A 158 0.71 -17.54 -31.18
N SER A 159 1.50 -18.56 -31.47
CA SER A 159 1.06 -19.68 -32.30
C SER A 159 0.19 -20.68 -31.51
N PHE A 160 -0.53 -21.56 -32.24
CA PHE A 160 -1.21 -22.70 -31.62
C PHE A 160 -0.23 -23.59 -30.84
N GLY A 161 1.01 -23.76 -31.33
CA GLY A 161 2.04 -24.50 -30.65
C GLY A 161 2.47 -23.85 -29.33
N ASN A 162 2.62 -22.50 -29.31
CA ASN A 162 2.96 -21.78 -28.06
C ASN A 162 1.88 -21.98 -26.97
N LEU A 163 0.61 -21.87 -27.35
CA LEU A 163 -0.52 -22.06 -26.44
C LEU A 163 -0.61 -23.52 -25.96
N MET A 164 -0.48 -24.49 -26.88
CA MET A 164 -0.50 -25.90 -26.53
C MET A 164 0.63 -26.35 -25.64
N ALA A 165 1.83 -25.75 -25.76
CA ALA A 165 2.95 -26.03 -24.85
C ALA A 165 2.57 -25.74 -23.41
N ASN A 166 1.91 -24.60 -23.15
CA ASN A 166 1.45 -24.26 -21.79
C ASN A 166 0.26 -25.14 -21.32
N ILE A 167 -0.68 -25.46 -22.22
CA ILE A 167 -1.79 -26.35 -21.88
C ILE A 167 -1.25 -27.73 -21.48
N ARG A 168 -0.35 -28.33 -22.26
CA ARG A 168 0.28 -29.62 -21.94
C ARG A 168 1.03 -29.57 -20.61
N ALA A 169 1.76 -28.47 -20.34
CA ALA A 169 2.50 -28.31 -19.09
C ALA A 169 1.58 -28.42 -17.85
N VAL A 170 0.36 -27.86 -17.87
CA VAL A 170 -0.56 -27.91 -16.72
C VAL A 170 -1.49 -29.13 -16.73
N THR A 171 -1.72 -29.77 -17.89
CA THR A 171 -2.63 -30.92 -18.00
C THR A 171 -1.87 -32.25 -17.98
N GLU A 172 -0.66 -32.31 -18.53
CA GLU A 172 0.10 -33.55 -18.69
C GLU A 172 1.28 -33.62 -17.71
N ASP A 173 2.09 -32.54 -17.57
CA ASP A 173 3.30 -32.54 -16.75
C ASP A 173 2.98 -32.32 -15.27
N VAL A 174 2.25 -31.23 -14.93
CA VAL A 174 1.89 -30.86 -13.55
C VAL A 174 0.57 -31.52 -13.13
N ARG A 175 -0.31 -31.79 -14.06
CA ARG A 175 -1.59 -32.48 -13.91
C ARG A 175 -2.53 -31.87 -12.88
N ILE A 176 -2.61 -30.55 -12.84
CA ILE A 176 -3.54 -29.83 -11.95
C ILE A 176 -4.96 -29.71 -12.55
N TYR A 177 -5.11 -29.88 -13.87
CA TYR A 177 -6.38 -29.79 -14.57
C TYR A 177 -6.89 -31.18 -14.95
N THR A 178 -8.10 -31.47 -14.55
CA THR A 178 -8.80 -32.73 -14.86
C THR A 178 -10.22 -32.45 -15.31
N SER A 179 -10.88 -33.45 -15.90
CA SER A 179 -12.30 -33.35 -16.29
C SER A 179 -13.25 -33.20 -15.11
N GLN A 180 -12.82 -33.47 -13.88
CA GLN A 180 -13.62 -33.30 -12.65
C GLN A 180 -13.57 -31.88 -12.09
N ASP A 181 -12.70 -31.02 -12.62
CA ASP A 181 -12.46 -29.71 -12.05
C ASP A 181 -13.46 -28.67 -12.53
N ARG A 182 -13.78 -27.74 -11.62
CA ARG A 182 -14.65 -26.59 -11.87
C ARG A 182 -13.87 -25.30 -11.58
N PHE A 183 -13.91 -24.38 -12.53
CA PHE A 183 -13.13 -23.16 -12.55
C PHE A 183 -14.05 -21.96 -12.44
N LEU A 184 -13.62 -20.94 -11.71
CA LEU A 184 -14.36 -19.68 -11.61
C LEU A 184 -13.65 -18.60 -12.45
N ALA A 185 -14.37 -18.01 -13.40
CA ALA A 185 -13.88 -16.94 -14.25
C ALA A 185 -13.95 -15.59 -13.52
N ILE A 186 -12.85 -15.16 -12.91
CA ILE A 186 -12.75 -13.89 -12.19
C ILE A 186 -11.94 -12.86 -12.99
N LEU A 187 -10.93 -13.33 -13.74
CA LEU A 187 -10.04 -12.45 -14.51
C LEU A 187 -10.60 -12.18 -15.92
N PRO A 188 -10.34 -10.99 -16.50
CA PRO A 188 -10.81 -10.65 -17.85
C PRO A 188 -10.20 -11.55 -18.92
N PHE A 189 -11.04 -12.09 -19.81
CA PHE A 189 -10.65 -13.10 -20.81
C PHE A 189 -9.65 -12.63 -21.87
N HIS A 190 -9.55 -11.34 -22.11
CA HIS A 190 -8.61 -10.76 -23.09
C HIS A 190 -7.13 -10.87 -22.70
N HIS A 191 -6.82 -11.16 -21.44
CA HIS A 191 -5.44 -11.40 -21.02
C HIS A 191 -5.02 -12.84 -21.23
N ILE A 192 -3.72 -13.06 -21.59
CA ILE A 192 -3.19 -14.39 -21.87
C ILE A 192 -3.31 -15.35 -20.66
N PHE A 193 -3.18 -14.85 -19.42
CA PHE A 193 -3.22 -15.69 -18.23
C PHE A 193 -4.60 -16.35 -18.03
N PRO A 194 -5.74 -15.64 -17.99
CA PRO A 194 -7.06 -16.27 -17.97
C PRO A 194 -7.41 -16.95 -19.30
N LEU A 195 -6.98 -16.46 -20.46
CA LEU A 195 -7.21 -17.11 -21.73
C LEU A 195 -6.72 -18.56 -21.70
N VAL A 196 -5.48 -18.78 -21.33
CA VAL A 196 -4.91 -20.14 -21.26
C VAL A 196 -5.38 -20.86 -19.99
N GLY A 197 -5.22 -20.23 -18.82
CA GLY A 197 -5.45 -20.89 -17.54
C GLY A 197 -6.93 -21.08 -17.18
N THR A 198 -7.81 -20.15 -17.57
CA THR A 198 -9.23 -20.22 -17.18
C THR A 198 -10.13 -20.75 -18.29
N ILE A 199 -9.79 -20.55 -19.58
CA ILE A 199 -10.60 -20.99 -20.70
C ILE A 199 -10.03 -22.24 -21.36
N MET A 200 -8.83 -22.11 -21.94
CA MET A 200 -8.30 -23.13 -22.85
C MET A 200 -7.92 -24.44 -22.14
N ALA A 201 -7.12 -24.39 -21.09
CA ALA A 201 -6.69 -25.59 -20.39
C ALA A 201 -7.86 -26.33 -19.69
N PRO A 202 -8.81 -25.64 -18.99
CA PRO A 202 -10.02 -26.28 -18.48
C PRO A 202 -10.83 -26.98 -19.59
N LEU A 203 -11.17 -26.27 -20.66
CA LEU A 203 -12.00 -26.83 -21.74
C LEU A 203 -11.28 -27.94 -22.52
N HIS A 204 -9.96 -27.86 -22.65
CA HIS A 204 -9.15 -28.92 -23.23
C HIS A 204 -9.18 -30.21 -22.39
N SER A 205 -9.14 -30.08 -21.05
CA SER A 205 -9.18 -31.22 -20.11
C SER A 205 -10.59 -31.74 -19.79
N GLY A 206 -11.63 -31.12 -20.33
CA GLY A 206 -13.02 -31.49 -20.03
C GLY A 206 -13.53 -30.92 -18.71
N GLY A 207 -12.91 -29.87 -18.15
CA GLY A 207 -13.38 -29.14 -16.97
C GLY A 207 -14.63 -28.32 -17.23
N THR A 208 -15.21 -27.74 -16.17
CA THR A 208 -16.39 -26.85 -16.29
C THR A 208 -16.00 -25.45 -15.87
N LEU A 209 -16.31 -24.46 -16.71
CA LEU A 209 -16.05 -23.05 -16.43
C LEU A 209 -17.32 -22.35 -15.94
N VAL A 210 -17.27 -21.71 -14.78
CA VAL A 210 -18.33 -20.87 -14.21
C VAL A 210 -18.02 -19.41 -14.46
N ILE A 211 -18.92 -18.72 -15.15
CA ILE A 211 -18.78 -17.29 -15.53
C ILE A 211 -19.75 -16.47 -14.68
N LEU A 212 -19.25 -15.40 -14.04
CA LEU A 212 -20.06 -14.47 -13.23
C LEU A 212 -20.33 -13.18 -14.01
N ASP A 213 -21.54 -12.62 -13.84
CA ASP A 213 -21.90 -11.32 -14.43
C ASP A 213 -21.24 -10.14 -13.71
N LYS A 214 -21.10 -10.28 -12.38
CA LYS A 214 -20.49 -9.27 -11.52
C LYS A 214 -19.41 -9.91 -10.65
N ILE A 215 -18.32 -9.21 -10.46
CA ILE A 215 -17.21 -9.64 -9.61
C ILE A 215 -17.32 -8.89 -8.29
N SER A 216 -18.13 -9.42 -7.36
CA SER A 216 -18.26 -8.95 -5.99
C SER A 216 -17.88 -10.05 -5.00
N SER A 217 -17.54 -9.68 -3.76
CA SER A 217 -17.19 -10.66 -2.72
C SER A 217 -18.32 -11.65 -2.45
N ASP A 218 -19.57 -11.18 -2.45
CA ASP A 218 -20.73 -12.03 -2.17
C ASP A 218 -21.03 -12.99 -3.33
N GLU A 219 -20.91 -12.52 -4.58
CA GLU A 219 -21.09 -13.37 -5.75
C GLU A 219 -20.00 -14.42 -5.88
N ILE A 220 -18.74 -14.06 -5.63
CA ILE A 220 -17.64 -15.03 -5.61
C ILE A 220 -17.89 -16.10 -4.53
N LEU A 221 -18.17 -15.70 -3.28
CA LEU A 221 -18.42 -16.65 -2.18
C LEU A 221 -19.68 -17.49 -2.41
N GLY A 222 -20.72 -16.91 -3.04
CA GLY A 222 -21.93 -17.62 -3.47
C GLY A 222 -21.61 -18.70 -4.51
N ALA A 223 -20.89 -18.35 -5.56
CA ALA A 223 -20.49 -19.27 -6.62
C ALA A 223 -19.58 -20.41 -6.12
N LEU A 224 -18.64 -20.11 -5.22
CA LEU A 224 -17.76 -21.12 -4.61
C LEU A 224 -18.56 -22.23 -3.91
N LYS A 225 -19.65 -21.84 -3.21
CA LYS A 225 -20.54 -22.80 -2.51
C LYS A 225 -21.50 -23.51 -3.46
N GLN A 226 -22.13 -22.74 -4.35
CA GLN A 226 -23.20 -23.25 -5.22
C GLN A 226 -22.67 -24.22 -6.28
N TYR A 227 -21.56 -23.85 -6.93
CA TYR A 227 -21.03 -24.61 -8.05
C TYR A 227 -19.90 -25.57 -7.70
N GLY A 228 -19.44 -25.59 -6.43
CA GLY A 228 -18.40 -26.50 -5.97
C GLY A 228 -17.06 -26.31 -6.69
N ILE A 229 -16.62 -25.07 -6.80
CA ILE A 229 -15.37 -24.68 -7.46
C ILE A 229 -14.19 -25.41 -6.84
N THR A 230 -13.28 -25.92 -7.69
CA THR A 230 -12.09 -26.66 -7.25
C THR A 230 -10.80 -25.88 -7.45
N ILE A 231 -10.74 -25.01 -8.47
CA ILE A 231 -9.55 -24.24 -8.80
C ILE A 231 -9.94 -22.77 -9.03
N ILE A 232 -9.21 -21.87 -8.39
CA ILE A 232 -9.32 -20.42 -8.60
C ILE A 232 -8.02 -19.92 -9.18
N ILE A 233 -8.11 -19.24 -10.33
CA ILE A 233 -6.98 -18.55 -10.96
C ILE A 233 -7.16 -17.07 -10.71
N GLY A 234 -6.18 -16.46 -10.06
CA GLY A 234 -6.26 -15.07 -9.62
C GLY A 234 -4.92 -14.36 -9.56
N VAL A 235 -5.00 -13.06 -9.32
CA VAL A 235 -3.84 -12.19 -9.06
C VAL A 235 -3.65 -12.02 -7.55
N PRO A 236 -2.46 -11.61 -7.06
CA PRO A 236 -2.18 -11.45 -5.64
C PRO A 236 -3.17 -10.56 -4.88
N ARG A 237 -3.74 -9.54 -5.54
CA ARG A 237 -4.77 -8.66 -4.96
C ARG A 237 -6.02 -9.43 -4.51
N LEU A 238 -6.46 -10.41 -5.30
CA LEU A 238 -7.60 -11.27 -4.95
C LEU A 238 -7.32 -12.06 -3.67
N TYR A 239 -6.15 -12.69 -3.60
CA TYR A 239 -5.76 -13.50 -2.44
C TYR A 239 -5.52 -12.66 -1.18
N ARG A 240 -5.08 -11.42 -1.34
CA ARG A 240 -5.00 -10.46 -0.23
C ARG A 240 -6.39 -10.15 0.34
N LEU A 241 -7.40 -9.95 -0.50
CA LEU A 241 -8.79 -9.75 -0.06
C LEU A 241 -9.33 -10.98 0.68
N PHE A 242 -9.11 -12.19 0.16
CA PHE A 242 -9.47 -13.43 0.83
C PHE A 242 -8.78 -13.56 2.19
N HIS A 243 -7.49 -13.30 2.24
CA HIS A 243 -6.70 -13.31 3.47
C HIS A 243 -7.23 -12.30 4.49
N GLN A 244 -7.52 -11.07 4.11
CA GLN A 244 -8.07 -10.04 5.01
C GLN A 244 -9.40 -10.50 5.63
N GLY A 245 -10.33 -11.04 4.82
CA GLY A 245 -11.61 -11.55 5.30
C GLY A 245 -11.46 -12.73 6.28
N LEU A 246 -10.53 -13.65 6.02
CA LEU A 246 -10.22 -14.77 6.92
C LEU A 246 -9.53 -14.30 8.19
N MET A 247 -8.54 -13.42 8.09
CA MET A 247 -7.79 -12.90 9.25
C MET A 247 -8.66 -12.07 10.18
N ALA A 248 -9.67 -11.36 9.68
CA ALA A 248 -10.63 -10.67 10.53
C ALA A 248 -11.32 -11.64 11.51
N LYS A 249 -11.73 -12.84 11.01
CA LYS A 249 -12.34 -13.91 11.82
C LYS A 249 -11.33 -14.59 12.76
N VAL A 250 -10.13 -14.86 12.29
CA VAL A 250 -9.04 -15.46 13.10
C VAL A 250 -8.64 -14.54 14.22
N ASN A 251 -8.50 -13.24 13.96
CA ASN A 251 -8.08 -12.25 14.96
C ASN A 251 -9.13 -12.00 16.04
N ALA A 252 -10.41 -12.28 15.77
CA ALA A 252 -11.49 -12.21 16.75
C ALA A 252 -11.42 -13.32 17.82
N SER A 253 -10.69 -14.42 17.58
CA SER A 253 -10.58 -15.58 18.50
C SER A 253 -9.14 -15.81 18.94
N PRO A 254 -8.82 -15.75 20.25
CA PRO A 254 -7.48 -16.08 20.77
C PRO A 254 -7.05 -17.52 20.41
N ALA A 255 -7.98 -18.48 20.47
CA ALA A 255 -7.73 -19.87 20.11
C ALA A 255 -7.37 -20.01 18.62
N ALA A 256 -8.11 -19.34 17.71
CA ALA A 256 -7.81 -19.37 16.29
C ALA A 256 -6.44 -18.74 15.95
N ARG A 257 -6.04 -17.67 16.65
CA ARG A 257 -4.70 -17.08 16.52
C ARG A 257 -3.60 -18.06 16.94
N MET A 258 -3.79 -18.76 18.07
CA MET A 258 -2.85 -19.76 18.55
C MET A 258 -2.75 -20.93 17.56
N LEU A 259 -3.86 -21.44 17.07
CA LEU A 259 -3.92 -22.51 16.08
C LEU A 259 -3.23 -22.12 14.77
N LEU A 260 -3.42 -20.88 14.28
CA LEU A 260 -2.72 -20.38 13.08
C LEU A 260 -1.19 -20.34 13.31
N LYS A 261 -0.74 -19.90 14.48
CA LYS A 261 0.68 -19.89 14.83
C LYS A 261 1.28 -21.30 14.83
N ILE A 262 0.57 -22.28 15.37
CA ILE A 262 0.97 -23.70 15.36
C ILE A 262 1.01 -24.23 13.91
N SER A 263 -0.04 -23.97 13.13
CA SER A 263 -0.15 -24.43 11.74
C SER A 263 0.95 -23.86 10.85
N ARG A 264 1.34 -22.58 11.04
CA ARG A 264 2.50 -21.98 10.37
C ARG A 264 3.81 -22.73 10.70
N GLY A 265 3.99 -23.14 11.96
CA GLY A 265 5.18 -23.88 12.39
C GLY A 265 5.25 -25.30 11.82
N LEU A 266 4.12 -25.98 11.71
CA LEU A 266 4.02 -27.34 11.21
C LEU A 266 4.14 -27.46 9.68
N HIS A 267 3.87 -26.40 8.92
CA HIS A 267 3.88 -26.39 7.44
C HIS A 267 3.08 -27.54 6.80
N SER A 268 1.96 -27.92 7.40
CA SER A 268 1.15 -29.07 7.00
C SER A 268 -0.23 -28.65 6.49
N LEU A 269 -0.50 -28.86 5.20
CA LEU A 269 -1.82 -28.64 4.59
C LEU A 269 -2.92 -29.48 5.26
N ALA A 270 -2.63 -30.75 5.60
CA ALA A 270 -3.58 -31.64 6.23
C ALA A 270 -4.02 -31.12 7.61
N PHE A 271 -3.07 -30.67 8.42
CA PHE A 271 -3.35 -30.04 9.72
C PHE A 271 -4.16 -28.75 9.53
N GLY A 272 -3.77 -27.90 8.59
CA GLY A 272 -4.49 -26.67 8.27
C GLY A 272 -5.94 -26.93 7.85
N ARG A 273 -6.18 -27.91 6.96
CA ARG A 273 -7.54 -28.34 6.54
C ARG A 273 -8.38 -28.84 7.70
N LEU A 274 -7.81 -29.62 8.61
CA LEU A 274 -8.51 -30.13 9.79
C LEU A 274 -8.92 -29.00 10.74
N VAL A 275 -7.97 -28.13 11.10
CA VAL A 275 -8.17 -27.10 12.12
C VAL A 275 -9.02 -25.94 11.59
N PHE A 276 -8.84 -25.55 10.31
CA PHE A 276 -9.56 -24.45 9.68
C PHE A 276 -10.71 -24.92 8.77
N LYS A 277 -11.36 -26.04 9.10
CA LYS A 277 -12.49 -26.62 8.35
C LYS A 277 -13.59 -25.59 8.05
N LYS A 278 -13.89 -24.68 9.00
CA LYS A 278 -14.88 -23.61 8.79
C LYS A 278 -14.43 -22.61 7.71
N ALA A 279 -13.12 -22.33 7.59
CA ALA A 279 -12.59 -21.50 6.51
C ALA A 279 -12.71 -22.22 5.17
N GLN A 280 -12.38 -23.50 5.10
CA GLN A 280 -12.56 -24.32 3.90
C GLN A 280 -14.05 -24.35 3.46
N GLN A 281 -14.98 -24.54 4.39
CA GLN A 281 -16.43 -24.53 4.12
C GLN A 281 -16.93 -23.15 3.63
N ALA A 282 -16.37 -22.05 4.12
CA ALA A 282 -16.71 -20.72 3.64
C ALA A 282 -16.37 -20.54 2.15
N PHE A 283 -15.34 -21.26 1.68
CA PHE A 283 -14.94 -21.32 0.26
C PHE A 283 -15.53 -22.54 -0.48
N GLY A 284 -16.68 -23.06 -0.03
CA GLY A 284 -17.37 -24.17 -0.67
C GLY A 284 -16.82 -25.57 -0.32
N GLY A 285 -15.72 -25.67 0.41
CA GLY A 285 -15.14 -26.92 0.91
C GLY A 285 -14.51 -27.84 -0.15
N ARG A 286 -14.43 -27.40 -1.42
CA ARG A 286 -13.96 -28.22 -2.56
C ARG A 286 -12.69 -27.67 -3.23
N ILE A 287 -12.15 -26.53 -2.75
CA ILE A 287 -10.95 -25.94 -3.33
C ILE A 287 -9.76 -26.90 -3.22
N LYS A 288 -9.21 -27.27 -4.37
CA LYS A 288 -7.96 -28.03 -4.49
C LYS A 288 -6.77 -27.06 -4.51
N TYR A 289 -6.83 -26.06 -5.42
CA TYR A 289 -5.73 -25.14 -5.69
C TYR A 289 -6.20 -23.70 -5.77
N LEU A 290 -5.39 -22.80 -5.20
CA LEU A 290 -5.43 -21.37 -5.47
C LEU A 290 -4.19 -21.02 -6.31
N VAL A 291 -4.39 -20.61 -7.57
CA VAL A 291 -3.30 -20.34 -8.52
C VAL A 291 -3.07 -18.85 -8.61
N SER A 292 -1.89 -18.38 -8.23
CA SER A 292 -1.50 -16.97 -8.26
C SER A 292 -0.48 -16.68 -9.37
N GLY A 293 -0.76 -15.66 -10.19
CA GLY A 293 0.15 -15.21 -11.26
C GLY A 293 0.00 -13.73 -11.56
N GLY A 294 0.78 -13.23 -12.51
CA GLY A 294 0.75 -11.86 -13.00
C GLY A 294 1.51 -10.84 -12.15
N ALA A 295 1.75 -11.11 -10.85
CA ALA A 295 2.58 -10.32 -9.96
C ALA A 295 3.09 -11.18 -8.79
N LYS A 296 4.07 -10.68 -8.03
CA LYS A 296 4.60 -11.37 -6.85
C LYS A 296 3.55 -11.48 -5.75
N LEU A 297 3.33 -12.69 -5.23
CA LEU A 297 2.48 -12.93 -4.07
C LEU A 297 3.21 -12.51 -2.79
N ASP A 298 2.51 -11.81 -1.90
CA ASP A 298 3.02 -11.51 -0.56
C ASP A 298 3.22 -12.80 0.23
N GLU A 299 4.43 -12.99 0.79
CA GLU A 299 4.83 -14.22 1.47
C GLU A 299 3.98 -14.49 2.72
N GLN A 300 3.54 -13.45 3.44
CA GLN A 300 2.67 -13.60 4.60
C GLN A 300 1.28 -14.05 4.17
N VAL A 301 0.72 -13.44 3.13
CA VAL A 301 -0.59 -13.82 2.56
C VAL A 301 -0.59 -15.26 2.09
N GLY A 302 0.41 -15.64 1.28
CA GLY A 302 0.57 -17.00 0.78
C GLY A 302 0.77 -18.02 1.90
N GLY A 303 1.66 -17.70 2.87
CA GLY A 303 1.95 -18.54 4.02
C GLY A 303 0.75 -18.75 4.94
N ASP A 304 -0.06 -17.73 5.18
CA ASP A 304 -1.25 -17.83 6.01
C ASP A 304 -2.35 -18.65 5.36
N LEU A 305 -2.61 -18.44 4.07
CA LEU A 305 -3.56 -19.25 3.31
C LEU A 305 -3.12 -20.71 3.27
N TYR A 306 -1.84 -20.99 3.07
CA TYR A 306 -1.27 -22.34 3.13
C TYR A 306 -1.45 -22.96 4.52
N ALA A 307 -1.15 -22.22 5.58
CA ALA A 307 -1.37 -22.65 6.96
C ALA A 307 -2.84 -22.89 7.30
N MET A 308 -3.77 -22.23 6.62
CA MET A 308 -5.21 -22.49 6.73
C MET A 308 -5.68 -23.66 5.85
N GLY A 309 -4.77 -24.35 5.16
CA GLY A 309 -5.06 -25.55 4.37
C GLY A 309 -5.41 -25.31 2.90
N PHE A 310 -5.17 -24.09 2.38
CA PHE A 310 -5.32 -23.80 0.96
C PHE A 310 -3.96 -23.98 0.25
N GLU A 311 -3.91 -24.88 -0.73
CA GLU A 311 -2.69 -25.09 -1.48
C GLU A 311 -2.51 -23.98 -2.52
N MET A 312 -1.53 -23.12 -2.24
CA MET A 312 -1.19 -21.97 -3.10
C MET A 312 -0.15 -22.39 -4.14
N LEU A 313 -0.50 -22.29 -5.41
CA LEU A 313 0.42 -22.53 -6.52
C LEU A 313 0.75 -21.17 -7.17
N GLU A 314 2.02 -20.85 -7.25
CA GLU A 314 2.49 -19.62 -7.89
C GLU A 314 3.05 -19.93 -9.27
N GLY A 315 2.76 -19.05 -10.25
CA GLY A 315 3.34 -19.10 -11.60
C GLY A 315 3.97 -17.77 -11.96
N PHE A 316 5.12 -17.84 -12.64
CA PHE A 316 5.75 -16.69 -13.27
C PHE A 316 5.73 -16.83 -14.77
N GLY A 317 5.47 -15.69 -15.42
CA GLY A 317 5.48 -15.60 -16.86
C GLY A 317 5.05 -14.24 -17.37
N MET A 318 4.89 -14.14 -18.66
CA MET A 318 4.53 -12.93 -19.37
C MET A 318 3.82 -13.27 -20.68
N THR A 319 3.19 -12.28 -21.30
CA THR A 319 2.43 -12.52 -22.55
C THR A 319 3.31 -13.16 -23.63
N GLU A 320 4.56 -12.74 -23.71
CA GLU A 320 5.58 -13.23 -24.63
C GLU A 320 6.00 -14.71 -24.42
N ALA A 321 5.48 -15.33 -23.32
CA ALA A 321 5.73 -16.75 -23.01
C ALA A 321 4.45 -17.61 -22.91
N ALA A 322 3.32 -17.13 -23.37
CA ALA A 322 2.03 -17.79 -23.59
C ALA A 322 1.28 -18.45 -22.39
N PRO A 323 1.24 -17.99 -21.16
CA PRO A 323 2.09 -17.01 -20.49
C PRO A 323 3.23 -17.60 -19.65
N MET A 324 3.25 -18.92 -19.36
CA MET A 324 3.94 -19.53 -18.22
C MET A 324 5.39 -19.89 -18.54
N ILE A 325 6.33 -19.44 -17.71
CA ILE A 325 7.75 -19.79 -17.74
C ILE A 325 8.06 -20.79 -16.62
N THR A 326 7.65 -20.47 -15.37
CA THR A 326 7.81 -21.38 -14.23
C THR A 326 6.49 -21.58 -13.52
N PHE A 327 6.35 -22.72 -12.81
CA PHE A 327 5.15 -23.04 -12.07
C PHE A 327 5.46 -23.89 -10.82
N THR A 328 4.71 -23.66 -9.74
CA THR A 328 4.79 -24.45 -8.52
C THR A 328 4.09 -25.81 -8.71
N GLN A 329 4.81 -26.90 -8.45
CA GLN A 329 4.23 -28.23 -8.46
C GLN A 329 3.40 -28.49 -7.18
N PRO A 330 2.21 -29.12 -7.27
CA PRO A 330 1.45 -29.56 -6.09
C PRO A 330 2.32 -30.38 -5.11
N GLY A 331 2.12 -30.14 -3.82
CA GLY A 331 2.89 -30.79 -2.77
C GLY A 331 4.34 -30.29 -2.62
N ARG A 332 4.83 -29.43 -3.52
CA ARG A 332 6.21 -28.87 -3.47
C ARG A 332 6.22 -27.35 -3.31
N VAL A 333 5.20 -26.82 -2.68
CA VAL A 333 5.02 -25.38 -2.48
C VAL A 333 6.16 -24.78 -1.67
N LYS A 334 6.76 -23.72 -2.21
CA LYS A 334 7.69 -22.84 -1.49
C LYS A 334 7.21 -21.40 -1.68
N ILE A 335 6.55 -20.87 -0.66
CA ILE A 335 6.02 -19.50 -0.71
C ILE A 335 7.15 -18.51 -1.05
N GLY A 336 6.85 -17.56 -1.94
CA GLY A 336 7.81 -16.59 -2.45
C GLY A 336 8.61 -17.07 -3.68
N SER A 337 8.36 -18.31 -4.14
CA SER A 337 8.93 -18.85 -5.36
C SER A 337 7.82 -19.29 -6.31
N PRO A 338 7.78 -18.79 -7.56
CA PRO A 338 6.86 -19.25 -8.59
C PRO A 338 7.26 -20.62 -9.18
N GLY A 339 7.94 -21.45 -8.42
CA GLY A 339 8.25 -22.83 -8.76
C GLY A 339 9.47 -23.02 -9.65
N THR A 340 9.45 -24.10 -10.41
CA THR A 340 10.51 -24.55 -11.33
C THR A 340 10.10 -24.32 -12.79
N PRO A 341 11.04 -24.33 -13.76
CA PRO A 341 10.70 -24.28 -15.18
C PRO A 341 9.59 -25.26 -15.54
N SER A 342 8.63 -24.81 -16.35
CA SER A 342 7.40 -25.55 -16.65
C SER A 342 7.44 -26.19 -18.04
N GLY A 343 7.00 -27.43 -18.13
CA GLY A 343 7.00 -28.18 -19.40
C GLY A 343 8.41 -28.30 -20.00
N ARG A 344 8.52 -27.91 -21.28
CA ARG A 344 9.80 -27.90 -22.02
C ARG A 344 10.48 -26.53 -22.02
N THR A 345 10.15 -25.66 -21.08
CA THR A 345 10.77 -24.33 -20.96
C THR A 345 12.10 -24.44 -20.23
N GLU A 346 13.14 -23.88 -20.79
CA GLU A 346 14.44 -23.70 -20.18
C GLU A 346 14.53 -22.31 -19.55
N VAL A 347 15.16 -22.19 -18.38
CA VAL A 347 15.39 -20.91 -17.70
C VAL A 347 16.88 -20.78 -17.38
N ARG A 348 17.46 -19.63 -17.72
CA ARG A 348 18.85 -19.26 -17.42
C ARG A 348 18.87 -17.88 -16.76
N ILE A 349 19.82 -17.68 -15.87
CA ILE A 349 20.09 -16.37 -15.28
C ILE A 349 21.39 -15.82 -15.88
N GLU A 350 21.32 -14.63 -16.45
CA GLU A 350 22.48 -13.96 -17.05
C GLU A 350 22.49 -12.50 -16.58
N ASP A 351 23.58 -12.06 -15.96
CA ASP A 351 23.68 -10.75 -15.32
C ASP A 351 22.51 -10.41 -14.38
N GLY A 352 21.97 -11.44 -13.72
CA GLY A 352 20.81 -11.33 -12.83
C GLY A 352 19.47 -11.29 -13.56
N GLU A 353 19.43 -11.20 -14.90
CA GLU A 353 18.22 -11.24 -15.71
C GLU A 353 17.75 -12.68 -15.93
N ILE A 354 16.44 -12.88 -15.86
CA ILE A 354 15.79 -14.18 -16.13
C ILE A 354 15.60 -14.29 -17.65
N LEU A 355 16.22 -15.30 -18.26
CA LEU A 355 16.06 -15.63 -19.66
C LEU A 355 15.26 -16.93 -19.79
N ALA A 356 14.37 -16.99 -20.79
CA ALA A 356 13.55 -18.18 -21.06
C ALA A 356 13.68 -18.63 -22.52
N ARG A 357 13.67 -19.96 -22.74
CA ARG A 357 13.67 -20.58 -24.07
C ARG A 357 12.73 -21.78 -24.05
N GLY A 358 11.93 -21.96 -25.10
CA GLY A 358 11.03 -23.12 -25.18
C GLY A 358 9.93 -22.94 -26.21
N PRO A 359 9.10 -23.98 -26.43
CA PRO A 359 8.01 -23.96 -27.39
C PRO A 359 6.88 -22.98 -27.01
N ASN A 360 6.85 -22.48 -25.80
CA ASN A 360 5.90 -21.50 -25.29
C ASN A 360 6.28 -20.05 -25.63
N ILE A 361 7.47 -19.78 -26.18
CA ILE A 361 7.93 -18.42 -26.46
C ILE A 361 7.28 -17.92 -27.76
N MET A 362 6.83 -16.66 -27.76
CA MET A 362 6.15 -16.00 -28.86
C MET A 362 6.89 -16.04 -30.18
N GLN A 363 6.18 -15.83 -31.27
CA GLN A 363 6.77 -15.65 -32.59
C GLN A 363 7.44 -14.27 -32.75
N GLY A 364 6.98 -13.27 -32.03
CA GLY A 364 7.46 -11.89 -32.06
C GLY A 364 6.34 -10.90 -31.85
N TYR A 365 6.68 -9.61 -31.94
CA TYR A 365 5.70 -8.54 -31.94
C TYR A 365 5.19 -8.24 -33.35
N TYR A 366 3.88 -8.10 -33.47
CA TYR A 366 3.20 -7.81 -34.71
C TYR A 366 3.67 -6.46 -35.29
N HIS A 367 4.16 -6.48 -36.53
CA HIS A 367 4.75 -5.31 -37.23
C HIS A 367 5.88 -4.58 -36.49
N ARG A 368 6.60 -5.25 -35.55
CA ARG A 368 7.69 -4.65 -34.76
C ARG A 368 8.96 -5.53 -34.77
N PRO A 369 9.63 -5.68 -35.91
CA PRO A 369 10.79 -6.59 -36.03
C PRO A 369 11.97 -6.14 -35.14
N GLU A 370 12.26 -4.85 -35.04
CA GLU A 370 13.36 -4.33 -34.24
C GLU A 370 13.14 -4.59 -32.75
N GLU A 371 11.91 -4.35 -32.24
CA GLU A 371 11.56 -4.59 -30.86
C GLU A 371 11.53 -6.09 -30.53
N THR A 372 11.19 -6.94 -31.53
CA THR A 372 11.30 -8.40 -31.43
C THR A 372 12.75 -8.81 -31.27
N ALA A 373 13.64 -8.33 -32.14
CA ALA A 373 15.08 -8.61 -32.08
C ALA A 373 15.73 -8.08 -30.79
N ALA A 374 15.16 -7.02 -30.19
CA ALA A 374 15.66 -6.47 -28.92
C ALA A 374 15.45 -7.42 -27.73
N ILE A 375 14.42 -8.27 -27.73
CA ILE A 375 14.11 -9.17 -26.62
C ILE A 375 14.23 -10.65 -26.91
N LEU A 376 14.20 -11.05 -28.20
CA LEU A 376 14.50 -12.42 -28.68
C LEU A 376 15.89 -12.45 -29.27
N ARG A 377 16.88 -12.93 -28.51
CA ARG A 377 18.27 -12.98 -28.90
C ARG A 377 18.79 -14.41 -28.79
N ASP A 378 19.40 -14.95 -29.84
CA ASP A 378 19.99 -16.31 -29.86
C ASP A 378 19.00 -17.39 -29.36
N GLY A 379 17.72 -17.22 -29.69
CA GLY A 379 16.65 -18.12 -29.28
C GLY A 379 16.20 -17.98 -27.80
N TRP A 380 16.72 -16.99 -27.08
CA TRP A 380 16.33 -16.70 -25.69
C TRP A 380 15.46 -15.44 -25.61
N LEU A 381 14.38 -15.55 -24.84
CA LEU A 381 13.55 -14.41 -24.43
C LEU A 381 14.20 -13.72 -23.23
N HIS A 382 14.59 -12.46 -23.40
CA HIS A 382 15.03 -11.58 -22.34
C HIS A 382 13.81 -10.98 -21.65
N THR A 383 13.47 -11.50 -20.45
CA THR A 383 12.22 -11.15 -19.78
C THR A 383 12.19 -9.73 -19.21
N GLY A 384 13.37 -9.13 -18.99
CA GLY A 384 13.53 -7.89 -18.28
C GLY A 384 13.26 -8.00 -16.77
N ASP A 385 12.93 -9.19 -16.27
CA ASP A 385 12.78 -9.48 -14.85
C ASP A 385 14.10 -10.01 -14.27
N LEU A 386 14.43 -9.63 -13.04
CA LEU A 386 15.65 -10.05 -12.34
C LEU A 386 15.32 -11.15 -11.34
N GLY A 387 16.24 -12.10 -11.19
CA GLY A 387 16.04 -13.20 -10.27
C GLY A 387 17.23 -14.16 -10.17
N TYR A 388 17.03 -15.23 -9.44
CA TYR A 388 18.00 -16.34 -9.30
C TYR A 388 17.30 -17.67 -9.16
N LEU A 389 18.00 -18.74 -9.47
CA LEU A 389 17.58 -20.12 -9.24
C LEU A 389 18.28 -20.66 -7.99
N ASP A 390 17.54 -21.33 -7.12
CA ASP A 390 18.14 -22.04 -5.99
C ASP A 390 18.69 -23.42 -6.40
N LYS A 391 19.31 -24.15 -5.46
CA LYS A 391 19.89 -25.48 -5.68
C LYS A 391 18.87 -26.54 -6.16
N ARG A 392 17.56 -26.25 -6.05
CA ARG A 392 16.47 -27.11 -6.52
C ARG A 392 15.82 -26.58 -7.79
N SER A 393 16.50 -25.68 -8.51
CA SER A 393 16.01 -24.99 -9.72
C SER A 393 14.70 -24.22 -9.50
N ARG A 394 14.40 -23.79 -8.28
CA ARG A 394 13.26 -22.93 -8.01
C ARG A 394 13.64 -21.48 -8.27
N LEU A 395 12.80 -20.78 -9.02
CA LEU A 395 12.99 -19.38 -9.36
C LEU A 395 12.60 -18.47 -8.17
N PHE A 396 13.39 -17.42 -7.96
CA PHE A 396 13.08 -16.32 -7.04
C PHE A 396 13.23 -15.00 -7.79
N ILE A 397 12.14 -14.25 -7.92
CA ILE A 397 12.11 -12.96 -8.60
C ILE A 397 12.53 -11.88 -7.61
N THR A 398 13.51 -11.07 -8.00
CA THR A 398 14.06 -10.00 -7.15
C THR A 398 13.64 -8.60 -7.59
N GLY A 399 13.19 -8.42 -8.85
CA GLY A 399 12.71 -7.14 -9.36
C GLY A 399 12.64 -7.08 -10.89
N ARG A 400 12.48 -5.86 -11.42
CA ARG A 400 12.53 -5.61 -12.85
C ARG A 400 13.70 -4.72 -13.24
N LYS A 401 14.39 -5.05 -14.31
CA LYS A 401 15.56 -4.31 -14.81
C LYS A 401 15.23 -2.84 -15.11
N LYS A 402 14.09 -2.57 -15.74
CA LYS A 402 13.61 -1.20 -16.07
C LYS A 402 13.03 -0.43 -14.88
N GLU A 403 12.70 -1.09 -13.78
CA GLU A 403 12.15 -0.46 -12.57
C GLU A 403 13.21 -0.24 -11.48
N ILE A 404 14.43 -0.77 -11.67
CA ILE A 404 15.54 -0.49 -10.77
C ILE A 404 15.88 0.99 -10.82
N ILE A 405 15.83 1.62 -9.65
CA ILE A 405 16.28 3.00 -9.47
C ILE A 405 17.81 2.96 -9.36
N VAL A 406 18.49 3.59 -10.30
CA VAL A 406 19.94 3.75 -10.28
C VAL A 406 20.24 5.16 -9.77
N LEU A 407 20.82 5.28 -8.58
CA LEU A 407 21.26 6.56 -8.06
C LEU A 407 22.57 6.98 -8.75
N SER A 408 22.91 8.27 -8.73
CA SER A 408 24.17 8.81 -9.26
C SER A 408 25.41 8.15 -8.63
N SER A 409 25.28 7.66 -7.39
CA SER A 409 26.30 6.85 -6.70
C SER A 409 26.47 5.43 -7.28
N GLY A 410 25.79 5.07 -8.38
CA GLY A 410 25.82 3.74 -9.00
C GLY A 410 25.11 2.63 -8.18
N LYS A 411 24.36 2.99 -7.13
CA LYS A 411 23.61 2.00 -6.33
C LYS A 411 22.28 1.66 -6.99
N ASN A 412 22.07 0.36 -7.21
CA ASN A 412 20.83 -0.19 -7.73
C ASN A 412 19.85 -0.43 -6.58
N ILE A 413 18.64 0.10 -6.68
CA ILE A 413 17.59 0.00 -5.68
C ILE A 413 16.34 -0.60 -6.32
N ASN A 414 15.84 -1.69 -5.75
CA ASN A 414 14.53 -2.21 -6.12
C ASN A 414 13.45 -1.47 -5.32
N PRO A 415 12.60 -0.64 -5.95
CA PRO A 415 11.56 0.09 -5.25
C PRO A 415 10.46 -0.81 -4.69
N GLU A 416 10.10 -1.92 -5.36
CA GLU A 416 9.07 -2.85 -4.87
C GLU A 416 9.46 -3.52 -3.55
N GLU A 417 10.75 -3.83 -3.34
CA GLU A 417 11.23 -4.34 -2.06
C GLU A 417 10.96 -3.35 -0.92
N ILE A 418 11.22 -2.07 -1.18
CA ILE A 418 11.02 -1.00 -0.21
C ILE A 418 9.54 -0.80 0.08
N GLU A 419 8.72 -0.73 -0.97
CA GLU A 419 7.26 -0.54 -0.90
C GLU A 419 6.60 -1.65 -0.08
N ASN A 420 6.90 -2.92 -0.39
CA ASN A 420 6.34 -4.06 0.31
C ASN A 420 6.75 -4.09 1.79
N ARG A 421 7.99 -3.73 2.11
CA ARG A 421 8.45 -3.63 3.51
C ARG A 421 7.74 -2.51 4.27
N ILE A 422 7.46 -1.37 3.63
CA ILE A 422 6.75 -0.25 4.26
C ILE A 422 5.28 -0.61 4.46
N LEU A 423 4.61 -1.22 3.47
CA LEU A 423 3.23 -1.68 3.58
C LEU A 423 3.03 -2.70 4.72
N ALA A 424 4.00 -3.57 4.95
CA ALA A 424 3.96 -4.55 6.03
C ALA A 424 4.09 -3.91 7.45
N LEU A 425 4.61 -2.68 7.56
CA LEU A 425 4.80 -2.02 8.85
C LEU A 425 3.53 -1.42 9.44
N SER A 426 2.55 -1.02 8.61
CA SER A 426 1.36 -0.32 9.08
C SER A 426 0.16 -0.49 8.16
N PRO A 427 -1.04 -0.74 8.71
CA PRO A 427 -2.28 -0.75 7.95
C PRO A 427 -2.77 0.66 7.55
N LEU A 428 -2.11 1.73 7.99
CA LEU A 428 -2.48 3.11 7.66
C LEU A 428 -2.15 3.49 6.21
N ILE A 429 -1.31 2.71 5.55
CA ILE A 429 -0.93 2.91 4.15
C ILE A 429 -1.65 1.87 3.30
N LYS A 430 -2.52 2.33 2.38
CA LYS A 430 -3.17 1.48 1.40
C LYS A 430 -2.24 1.20 0.22
N GLU A 431 -1.54 2.24 -0.26
CA GLU A 431 -0.63 2.16 -1.40
C GLU A 431 0.56 3.08 -1.20
N ILE A 432 1.70 2.67 -1.75
CA ILE A 432 2.93 3.47 -1.78
C ILE A 432 3.66 3.23 -3.09
N GLY A 433 4.19 4.30 -3.67
CA GLY A 433 5.08 4.23 -4.83
C GLY A 433 6.38 4.98 -4.53
N VAL A 434 7.52 4.29 -4.68
CA VAL A 434 8.85 4.84 -4.46
C VAL A 434 9.47 5.23 -5.80
N TYR A 435 10.10 6.40 -5.86
CA TYR A 435 10.72 6.95 -7.08
C TYR A 435 12.01 7.71 -6.73
N PRO A 436 12.92 7.92 -7.70
CA PRO A 436 14.12 8.73 -7.46
C PRO A 436 13.75 10.22 -7.35
N LYS A 437 14.29 10.89 -6.34
CA LYS A 437 14.15 12.32 -6.13
C LYS A 437 15.47 12.88 -5.56
N ASP A 438 16.09 13.80 -6.29
CA ASP A 438 17.30 14.53 -5.84
C ASP A 438 18.33 13.62 -5.13
N GLU A 439 19.03 12.75 -5.82
CA GLU A 439 20.04 11.84 -5.25
C GLU A 439 19.53 10.92 -4.11
N THR A 440 18.23 10.95 -3.80
CA THR A 440 17.60 10.18 -2.73
C THR A 440 16.33 9.48 -3.23
N LEU A 441 15.58 8.85 -2.32
CA LEU A 441 14.28 8.28 -2.61
C LEU A 441 13.15 9.17 -2.09
N GLY A 442 12.20 9.44 -2.98
CA GLY A 442 10.89 9.98 -2.67
C GLY A 442 9.82 8.89 -2.65
N ALA A 443 8.70 9.14 -1.98
CA ALA A 443 7.54 8.26 -1.98
C ALA A 443 6.25 9.05 -2.14
N VAL A 444 5.32 8.52 -2.96
CA VAL A 444 3.92 8.96 -3.00
C VAL A 444 3.10 7.91 -2.28
N ILE A 445 2.29 8.33 -1.32
CA ILE A 445 1.55 7.45 -0.41
C ILE A 445 0.05 7.78 -0.49
N HIS A 446 -0.76 6.76 -0.75
CA HIS A 446 -2.21 6.82 -0.59
C HIS A 446 -2.59 6.12 0.72
N PRO A 447 -3.17 6.85 1.71
CA PRO A 447 -3.54 6.31 3.00
C PRO A 447 -4.74 5.36 2.92
N ASP A 448 -4.86 4.45 3.88
CA ASP A 448 -6.11 3.73 4.15
C ASP A 448 -6.98 4.56 5.10
N PHE A 449 -7.87 5.39 4.54
CA PHE A 449 -8.72 6.29 5.31
C PHE A 449 -9.67 5.55 6.27
N LEU A 450 -10.08 4.31 5.96
CA LEU A 450 -10.87 3.48 6.87
C LEU A 450 -10.04 3.06 8.08
N ALA A 451 -8.79 2.66 7.87
CA ALA A 451 -7.87 2.32 8.95
C ALA A 451 -7.49 3.54 9.79
N VAL A 452 -7.28 4.70 9.15
CA VAL A 452 -7.03 5.99 9.80
C VAL A 452 -8.19 6.37 10.74
N LYS A 453 -9.43 6.33 10.24
CA LYS A 453 -10.65 6.61 11.03
C LYS A 453 -10.81 5.61 12.18
N LYS A 454 -10.64 4.31 11.91
CA LYS A 454 -10.75 3.24 12.93
C LYS A 454 -9.71 3.38 14.06
N GLN A 455 -8.49 3.84 13.74
CA GLN A 455 -7.43 4.06 14.71
C GLN A 455 -7.46 5.46 15.34
N GLN A 456 -8.42 6.30 14.94
CA GLN A 456 -8.58 7.69 15.42
C GLN A 456 -7.27 8.48 15.31
N VAL A 457 -6.60 8.40 14.15
CA VAL A 457 -5.35 9.13 13.90
C VAL A 457 -5.68 10.58 13.61
N VAL A 458 -5.20 11.49 14.46
CA VAL A 458 -5.46 12.94 14.34
C VAL A 458 -4.41 13.64 13.47
N ASN A 459 -3.17 13.13 13.44
CA ASN A 459 -2.09 13.68 12.63
C ASN A 459 -1.48 12.58 11.78
N LEU A 460 -2.04 12.40 10.58
CA LEU A 460 -1.68 11.31 9.69
C LEU A 460 -0.25 11.45 9.14
N ARG A 461 0.14 12.68 8.72
CA ARG A 461 1.47 12.92 8.15
C ARG A 461 2.59 12.61 9.15
N GLU A 462 2.48 13.12 10.37
CA GLU A 462 3.43 12.81 11.43
C GLU A 462 3.40 11.33 11.83
N THR A 463 2.20 10.74 11.91
CA THR A 463 2.04 9.32 12.24
C THR A 463 2.74 8.43 11.21
N ILE A 464 2.52 8.66 9.92
CA ILE A 464 3.20 7.93 8.85
C ILE A 464 4.71 8.17 8.91
N LYS A 465 5.14 9.44 9.05
CA LYS A 465 6.55 9.78 9.18
C LYS A 465 7.21 9.00 10.33
N TRP A 466 6.69 9.17 11.55
CA TRP A 466 7.34 8.67 12.77
C TRP A 466 7.17 7.16 13.01
N LEU A 467 5.98 6.61 12.73
CA LEU A 467 5.68 5.21 13.07
C LEU A 467 5.95 4.24 11.92
N VAL A 468 6.06 4.74 10.68
CA VAL A 468 6.24 3.90 9.50
C VAL A 468 7.55 4.19 8.79
N LEU A 469 7.70 5.37 8.17
CA LEU A 469 8.87 5.67 7.33
C LEU A 469 10.17 5.71 8.14
N ASP A 470 10.15 6.33 9.30
CA ASP A 470 11.33 6.39 10.14
C ASP A 470 11.70 5.04 10.74
N LYS A 471 10.69 4.23 11.08
CA LYS A 471 10.92 2.86 11.52
C LYS A 471 11.56 2.03 10.41
N PHE A 472 11.11 2.20 9.16
CA PHE A 472 11.74 1.60 7.99
C PHE A 472 13.17 2.11 7.79
N ASN A 473 13.37 3.43 7.79
CA ASN A 473 14.66 4.09 7.56
C ASN A 473 15.75 3.67 8.55
N LEU A 474 15.38 3.26 9.77
CA LEU A 474 16.31 2.71 10.76
C LEU A 474 16.82 1.30 10.42
N THR A 475 16.14 0.57 9.53
CA THR A 475 16.47 -0.83 9.19
C THR A 475 17.19 -0.96 7.86
N VAL A 476 17.45 0.15 7.16
CA VAL A 476 18.05 0.15 5.82
C VAL A 476 19.29 1.05 5.74
N PRO A 477 20.22 0.75 4.81
CA PRO A 477 21.35 1.63 4.51
C PRO A 477 20.90 3.03 4.06
N GLY A 478 21.78 4.01 4.18
CA GLY A 478 21.51 5.43 3.90
C GLY A 478 20.88 5.70 2.53
N TYR A 479 21.34 5.00 1.48
CA TYR A 479 20.87 5.14 0.11
C TYR A 479 19.47 4.54 -0.16
N LYS A 480 18.96 3.66 0.72
CA LYS A 480 17.58 3.09 0.64
C LYS A 480 16.56 3.87 1.50
N LYS A 481 16.96 4.95 2.16
CA LYS A 481 16.08 5.73 3.04
C LYS A 481 15.13 6.62 2.23
N ILE A 482 13.86 6.62 2.60
CA ILE A 482 12.88 7.58 2.10
C ILE A 482 13.12 8.92 2.78
N ARG A 483 13.50 9.93 2.00
CA ARG A 483 13.79 11.29 2.49
C ARG A 483 12.62 12.24 2.31
N HIS A 484 11.85 12.06 1.24
CA HIS A 484 10.69 12.86 0.89
C HIS A 484 9.46 11.97 0.76
N PHE A 485 8.31 12.46 1.14
CA PHE A 485 7.06 11.77 0.85
C PHE A 485 5.89 12.75 0.72
N THR A 486 4.97 12.40 -0.15
CA THR A 486 3.73 13.15 -0.42
C THR A 486 2.54 12.23 -0.16
N LEU A 487 1.52 12.75 0.52
CA LEU A 487 0.25 12.06 0.70
C LEU A 487 -0.71 12.49 -0.42
N VAL A 488 -1.41 11.52 -0.99
CA VAL A 488 -2.42 11.76 -2.03
C VAL A 488 -3.75 11.13 -1.64
N ASN A 489 -4.84 11.77 -2.03
CA ASN A 489 -6.19 11.31 -1.72
C ASN A 489 -6.66 10.19 -2.66
N ASP A 490 -6.20 10.21 -3.89
CA ASP A 490 -6.56 9.25 -4.92
C ASP A 490 -5.65 8.01 -4.92
N GLU A 491 -6.16 6.90 -5.44
CA GLU A 491 -5.36 5.70 -5.67
C GLU A 491 -4.22 6.00 -6.66
N LEU A 492 -3.06 5.39 -6.42
CA LEU A 492 -1.91 5.57 -7.29
C LEU A 492 -2.19 5.04 -8.71
N PRO A 493 -1.63 5.66 -9.77
CA PRO A 493 -1.86 5.25 -11.13
C PRO A 493 -1.31 3.84 -11.39
N LYS A 494 -2.19 2.95 -11.83
CA LYS A 494 -1.87 1.54 -12.09
C LYS A 494 -2.31 1.11 -13.48
N THR A 495 -1.70 0.05 -13.94
CA THR A 495 -2.25 -0.74 -15.03
C THR A 495 -3.50 -1.49 -14.54
N ARG A 496 -4.33 -2.00 -15.45
CA ARG A 496 -5.53 -2.79 -15.12
C ARG A 496 -5.23 -4.09 -14.36
N LEU A 497 -4.03 -4.63 -14.52
CA LEU A 497 -3.54 -5.76 -13.73
C LEU A 497 -3.04 -5.35 -12.34
N GLY A 498 -3.22 -4.07 -11.96
CA GLY A 498 -2.84 -3.54 -10.65
C GLY A 498 -1.36 -3.16 -10.51
N LYS A 499 -0.59 -3.11 -11.61
CA LYS A 499 0.82 -2.75 -11.60
C LYS A 499 0.98 -1.23 -11.58
N LEU A 500 1.82 -0.71 -10.69
CA LEU A 500 2.06 0.72 -10.54
C LEU A 500 2.74 1.32 -11.78
N LYS A 501 2.18 2.42 -12.31
CA LYS A 501 2.80 3.23 -13.36
C LYS A 501 3.79 4.22 -12.74
N ARG A 502 4.97 3.71 -12.36
CA ARG A 502 5.97 4.44 -11.56
C ARG A 502 6.46 5.73 -12.22
N PHE A 503 6.54 5.77 -13.54
CA PHE A 503 6.95 6.96 -14.30
C PHE A 503 6.03 8.18 -14.10
N LEU A 504 4.80 7.97 -13.60
CA LEU A 504 3.87 9.06 -13.26
C LEU A 504 4.04 9.60 -11.84
N LEU A 505 4.77 8.91 -10.97
CA LEU A 505 4.92 9.33 -9.57
C LEU A 505 5.61 10.70 -9.39
N PRO A 506 6.69 11.04 -10.11
CA PRO A 506 7.29 12.37 -10.04
C PRO A 506 6.31 13.47 -10.45
N GLN A 507 5.45 13.19 -11.44
CA GLN A 507 4.43 14.14 -11.88
C GLN A 507 3.31 14.31 -10.83
N LEU A 508 2.92 13.24 -10.13
CA LEU A 508 1.95 13.32 -9.04
C LEU A 508 2.50 14.15 -7.86
N ASP A 509 3.77 13.94 -7.51
CA ASP A 509 4.44 14.73 -6.48
C ASP A 509 4.51 16.22 -6.87
N ALA A 510 4.86 16.51 -8.12
CA ALA A 510 4.89 17.89 -8.67
C ALA A 510 3.49 18.50 -8.80
N ARG A 511 2.49 17.73 -9.28
CA ARG A 511 1.10 18.19 -9.43
C ARG A 511 0.47 18.54 -8.10
N THR A 512 0.73 17.78 -7.04
CA THR A 512 0.26 18.13 -5.70
C THR A 512 0.79 19.51 -5.27
N ALA A 513 1.96 19.92 -5.77
CA ALA A 513 2.51 21.25 -5.56
C ALA A 513 1.96 22.32 -6.55
N GLU A 514 1.55 21.94 -7.77
CA GLU A 514 1.13 22.84 -8.84
C GLU A 514 -0.39 23.02 -8.94
N THR A 515 -1.18 21.99 -8.64
CA THR A 515 -2.65 22.02 -8.69
C THR A 515 -3.22 23.12 -7.78
N HIS A 516 -2.53 23.36 -6.66
CA HIS A 516 -2.87 24.42 -5.72
C HIS A 516 -2.63 25.84 -6.27
N ARG A 517 -1.89 26.00 -7.37
CA ARG A 517 -1.58 27.31 -7.99
C ARG A 517 -2.60 27.80 -9.04
N SER A 518 -3.45 26.91 -9.53
CA SER A 518 -4.28 27.17 -10.71
C SER A 518 -5.73 27.52 -10.41
N GLN A 519 -6.22 27.38 -9.16
CA GLN A 519 -7.57 27.80 -8.78
C GLN A 519 -7.57 29.25 -8.29
N PRO A 520 -8.52 30.10 -8.74
CA PRO A 520 -8.67 31.43 -8.20
C PRO A 520 -9.10 31.36 -6.73
N ASP A 521 -8.49 32.21 -5.89
CA ASP A 521 -8.85 32.31 -4.48
C ASP A 521 -10.35 32.66 -4.34
N PRO A 522 -11.07 32.03 -3.41
CA PRO A 522 -12.45 32.40 -3.09
C PRO A 522 -12.54 33.90 -2.68
N ASP A 523 -13.49 34.62 -3.26
CA ASP A 523 -13.69 36.05 -2.92
C ASP A 523 -14.54 36.18 -1.65
N SER A 524 -14.04 35.72 -0.52
CA SER A 524 -14.66 35.87 0.79
C SER A 524 -13.71 36.49 1.81
N GLY A 525 -14.25 37.31 2.71
CA GLY A 525 -13.48 37.92 3.79
C GLY A 525 -12.90 36.88 4.74
N GLU A 526 -13.67 35.81 4.98
CA GLU A 526 -13.29 34.68 5.84
C GLU A 526 -12.11 33.89 5.26
N TYR A 527 -12.14 33.65 3.94
CA TYR A 527 -11.01 32.99 3.27
C TYR A 527 -9.74 33.85 3.33
N ARG A 528 -9.85 35.13 3.02
CA ARG A 528 -8.68 36.05 3.07
C ARG A 528 -8.08 36.14 4.46
N ALA A 529 -8.89 36.19 5.52
CA ALA A 529 -8.43 36.24 6.89
C ALA A 529 -7.77 34.89 7.32
N LEU A 530 -8.39 33.74 6.98
CA LEU A 530 -7.85 32.42 7.26
C LEU A 530 -6.52 32.19 6.52
N LYS A 531 -6.47 32.55 5.24
CA LYS A 531 -5.26 32.50 4.42
C LYS A 531 -4.12 33.31 5.02
N SER A 532 -4.38 34.59 5.35
CA SER A 532 -3.38 35.46 5.96
C SER A 532 -2.84 34.91 7.29
N TYR A 533 -3.74 34.35 8.10
CA TYR A 533 -3.34 33.69 9.35
C TYR A 533 -2.41 32.49 9.09
N LEU A 534 -2.83 31.58 8.20
CA LEU A 534 -2.07 30.37 7.88
C LEU A 534 -0.73 30.68 7.22
N GLU A 535 -0.68 31.64 6.30
CA GLU A 535 0.58 32.06 5.67
C GLU A 535 1.57 32.64 6.69
N LYS A 536 1.09 33.43 7.64
CA LYS A 536 1.90 33.97 8.73
C LYS A 536 2.37 32.87 9.69
N ALA A 537 1.50 31.93 10.02
CA ALA A 537 1.82 30.85 10.97
C ALA A 537 2.80 29.82 10.37
N LEU A 538 2.70 29.54 9.07
CA LEU A 538 3.47 28.47 8.41
C LEU A 538 4.67 28.99 7.60
N GLY A 539 4.75 30.31 7.33
CA GLY A 539 5.83 30.92 6.54
C GLY A 539 5.84 30.50 5.07
N GLN A 540 4.71 30.00 4.52
CA GLN A 540 4.57 29.56 3.14
C GLN A 540 3.26 30.06 2.54
N ARG A 541 3.15 30.11 1.19
CA ARG A 541 1.91 30.48 0.51
C ARG A 541 0.83 29.41 0.72
N VAL A 542 -0.41 29.86 0.89
CA VAL A 542 -1.58 29.02 1.15
C VAL A 542 -2.59 29.19 0.02
N TYR A 543 -3.18 28.07 -0.44
CA TYR A 543 -4.17 28.00 -1.50
C TYR A 543 -5.48 27.35 -0.99
N ALA A 544 -6.60 27.66 -1.66
CA ALA A 544 -7.93 27.30 -1.21
C ALA A 544 -8.17 25.78 -1.07
N ASP A 545 -7.69 25.03 -2.01
CA ASP A 545 -7.85 23.58 -2.13
C ASP A 545 -6.86 22.76 -1.27
N GLN A 546 -5.90 23.45 -0.63
CA GLN A 546 -4.92 22.76 0.21
C GLN A 546 -5.54 22.16 1.47
N HIS A 547 -5.18 20.91 1.73
CA HIS A 547 -5.55 20.22 2.95
C HIS A 547 -4.70 20.72 4.13
N LEU A 548 -5.35 21.11 5.23
CA LEU A 548 -4.69 21.70 6.40
C LEU A 548 -3.57 20.85 6.96
N GLU A 549 -3.75 19.53 7.01
CA GLU A 549 -2.79 18.60 7.57
C GLU A 549 -1.80 18.05 6.52
N TYR A 550 -2.30 17.67 5.33
CA TYR A 550 -1.47 16.93 4.37
C TYR A 550 -0.60 17.85 3.53
N ASP A 551 -1.16 18.96 3.09
CA ASP A 551 -0.46 19.90 2.20
C ASP A 551 0.23 21.01 2.98
N LEU A 552 -0.44 21.57 3.98
CA LEU A 552 0.08 22.66 4.80
C LEU A 552 0.92 22.16 5.98
N GLY A 553 0.81 20.89 6.35
CA GLY A 553 1.60 20.28 7.42
C GLY A 553 1.24 20.78 8.83
N LEU A 554 -0.01 21.22 9.05
CA LEU A 554 -0.46 21.63 10.38
C LEU A 554 -0.28 20.48 11.36
N ASP A 555 0.58 20.68 12.35
CA ASP A 555 0.75 19.72 13.43
C ASP A 555 -0.33 19.91 14.53
N SER A 556 -0.27 19.08 15.57
CA SER A 556 -1.27 19.15 16.66
C SER A 556 -1.27 20.50 17.39
N LEU A 557 -0.14 21.18 17.45
CA LEU A 557 -0.06 22.52 18.05
C LEU A 557 -0.66 23.57 17.11
N GLY A 558 -0.32 23.53 15.82
CA GLY A 558 -0.88 24.40 14.80
C GLY A 558 -2.40 24.28 14.68
N LYS A 559 -2.97 23.08 14.89
CA LYS A 559 -4.43 22.90 14.94
C LYS A 559 -5.04 23.62 16.14
N ILE A 560 -4.45 23.52 17.32
CA ILE A 560 -4.93 24.26 18.51
C ILE A 560 -4.81 25.77 18.29
N GLU A 561 -3.71 26.25 17.72
CA GLU A 561 -3.55 27.68 17.39
C GLU A 561 -4.59 28.14 16.36
N LEU A 562 -4.92 27.30 15.38
CA LEU A 562 -6.01 27.55 14.44
C LEU A 562 -7.37 27.59 15.13
N ASP A 563 -7.66 26.64 16.03
CA ASP A 563 -8.91 26.62 16.82
C ASP A 563 -9.05 27.90 17.65
N LEU A 564 -7.97 28.32 18.32
CA LEU A 564 -7.94 29.58 19.08
C LEU A 564 -8.13 30.82 18.19
N PHE A 565 -7.55 30.83 17.00
CA PHE A 565 -7.78 31.90 16.01
C PHE A 565 -9.25 31.97 15.59
N LEU A 566 -9.87 30.81 15.31
CA LEU A 566 -11.29 30.71 14.89
C LEU A 566 -12.23 31.12 16.03
N GLU A 567 -11.98 30.67 17.25
CA GLU A 567 -12.77 31.00 18.43
C GLU A 567 -12.66 32.51 18.76
N LYS A 568 -11.45 33.06 18.74
CA LYS A 568 -11.20 34.47 19.05
C LYS A 568 -11.80 35.46 18.03
N ASN A 569 -11.68 35.17 16.73
CA ASN A 569 -12.05 36.14 15.69
C ASN A 569 -13.45 35.89 15.12
N TYR A 570 -13.99 34.66 15.26
CA TYR A 570 -15.24 34.26 14.61
C TYR A 570 -16.23 33.61 15.59
N GLY A 571 -15.86 33.40 16.87
CA GLY A 571 -16.68 32.67 17.83
C GLY A 571 -16.92 31.20 17.46
N LEU A 572 -16.10 30.65 16.56
CA LEU A 572 -16.24 29.31 16.02
C LEU A 572 -15.39 28.32 16.77
N ARG A 573 -16.02 27.39 17.49
CA ARG A 573 -15.38 26.26 18.17
C ARG A 573 -15.55 25.00 17.33
N LEU A 574 -14.42 24.39 16.90
CA LEU A 574 -14.46 23.13 16.17
C LEU A 574 -14.61 21.98 17.18
N GLU A 575 -15.74 21.27 17.17
CA GLU A 575 -15.94 20.08 17.98
C GLU A 575 -15.43 18.84 17.24
N GLY A 576 -15.02 17.79 17.95
CA GLY A 576 -14.22 16.65 17.45
C GLY A 576 -14.63 16.03 16.11
N ASP A 577 -15.88 16.13 15.66
CA ASP A 577 -16.35 15.70 14.33
C ASP A 577 -16.17 16.80 13.25
N ASP A 578 -16.16 18.08 13.60
CA ASP A 578 -16.02 19.18 12.65
C ASP A 578 -14.60 19.28 12.06
N SER A 579 -13.57 19.01 12.88
CA SER A 579 -12.18 18.97 12.40
C SER A 579 -11.91 17.74 11.51
N ALA A 580 -12.74 16.72 11.58
CA ALA A 580 -12.70 15.53 10.74
C ALA A 580 -13.53 15.67 9.44
N ALA A 581 -14.37 16.70 9.33
CA ALA A 581 -15.28 16.92 8.20
C ALA A 581 -14.79 18.03 7.25
N HIS A 582 -13.96 18.97 7.71
CA HIS A 582 -13.51 20.13 6.94
C HIS A 582 -11.98 20.10 6.81
N HIS A 583 -11.49 19.55 5.71
CA HIS A 583 -10.06 19.21 5.53
C HIS A 583 -9.29 20.26 4.74
N THR A 584 -9.96 21.08 3.91
CA THR A 584 -9.30 22.11 3.09
C THR A 584 -9.50 23.51 3.65
N VAL A 585 -8.64 24.44 3.22
CA VAL A 585 -8.72 25.85 3.61
C VAL A 585 -10.05 26.45 3.17
N GLU A 586 -10.53 26.08 1.97
CA GLU A 586 -11.82 26.55 1.43
C GLU A 586 -13.00 26.01 2.23
N GLU A 587 -13.03 24.71 2.54
CA GLU A 587 -14.09 24.09 3.34
C GLU A 587 -14.20 24.76 4.72
N LEU A 588 -13.05 24.99 5.36
CA LEU A 588 -13.02 25.67 6.66
C LEU A 588 -13.48 27.13 6.55
N SER A 589 -13.09 27.85 5.49
CA SER A 589 -13.55 29.22 5.28
C SER A 589 -15.07 29.31 5.02
N ARG A 590 -15.66 28.32 4.33
CA ARG A 590 -17.12 28.22 4.14
C ARG A 590 -17.82 27.95 5.47
N LEU A 591 -17.28 27.09 6.34
CA LEU A 591 -17.81 26.84 7.67
C LEU A 591 -17.79 28.13 8.53
N MET A 592 -16.70 28.90 8.46
CA MET A 592 -16.57 30.21 9.10
C MET A 592 -17.68 31.17 8.65
N ALA A 593 -17.96 31.22 7.34
CA ALA A 593 -19.01 32.07 6.76
C ALA A 593 -20.42 31.61 7.21
N GLN A 594 -20.68 30.29 7.29
CA GLN A 594 -21.99 29.75 7.67
C GLN A 594 -22.34 29.97 9.14
N ARG A 595 -21.34 29.90 10.02
CA ARG A 595 -21.52 29.99 11.49
C ARG A 595 -21.27 31.41 12.06
N LYS A 596 -20.98 32.38 11.20
CA LYS A 596 -20.80 33.78 11.59
C LYS A 596 -22.10 34.36 12.20
N GLY A 597 -22.10 34.55 13.51
CA GLY A 597 -23.20 35.15 14.25
C GLY A 597 -23.97 34.24 15.23
N SER A 598 -23.57 32.98 15.40
CA SER A 598 -24.30 32.04 16.26
C SER A 598 -23.77 31.93 17.71
N GLY A 599 -22.79 32.71 18.15
CA GLY A 599 -22.24 32.62 19.52
C GLY A 599 -21.49 33.88 19.95
N SER A 600 -21.88 34.47 21.09
CA SER A 600 -21.05 35.39 21.87
C SER A 600 -20.11 34.57 22.74
N ALA A 601 -19.05 33.99 22.18
CA ALA A 601 -17.99 33.39 22.99
C ALA A 601 -16.97 34.48 23.34
N GLU A 602 -16.55 34.60 24.59
CA GLU A 602 -15.41 35.44 24.98
C GLU A 602 -14.17 34.95 24.25
N PRO A 603 -13.32 35.86 23.72
CA PRO A 603 -12.15 35.48 22.95
C PRO A 603 -11.22 34.62 23.80
N SER A 604 -10.99 33.36 23.38
CA SER A 604 -10.01 32.51 24.04
C SER A 604 -8.60 32.77 23.48
N ASP A 605 -7.64 32.90 24.38
CA ASP A 605 -6.22 32.93 24.09
C ASP A 605 -5.49 31.82 24.86
N TRP A 606 -4.20 31.66 24.69
CA TRP A 606 -3.45 30.67 25.47
C TRP A 606 -3.60 30.88 26.97
N HIS A 607 -3.72 32.13 27.43
CA HIS A 607 -3.91 32.45 28.86
C HIS A 607 -5.20 31.88 29.38
N SER A 608 -6.35 32.18 28.74
CA SER A 608 -7.67 31.67 29.11
C SER A 608 -7.75 30.14 28.95
N THR A 609 -7.22 29.60 27.87
CA THR A 609 -7.18 28.15 27.60
C THR A 609 -6.45 27.36 28.70
N LEU A 610 -5.34 27.89 29.17
CA LEU A 610 -4.57 27.26 30.25
C LEU A 610 -5.22 27.46 31.60
N GLN A 611 -6.14 28.44 31.78
CA GLN A 611 -6.88 28.68 33.02
C GLN A 611 -8.11 27.78 33.17
N GLU A 612 -8.64 27.19 32.08
CA GLU A 612 -9.73 26.21 32.16
C GLU A 612 -9.37 25.10 33.17
N LYS A 613 -10.37 24.72 34.00
CA LYS A 613 -10.17 23.68 35.03
C LYS A 613 -9.96 22.32 34.39
N ALA A 614 -8.73 21.84 34.35
CA ALA A 614 -8.45 20.43 34.05
C ALA A 614 -8.44 19.64 35.39
N GLU A 615 -9.10 18.50 35.40
CA GLU A 615 -8.95 17.54 36.49
C GLU A 615 -7.53 17.02 36.50
N PHE A 616 -6.72 17.48 37.44
CA PHE A 616 -5.36 17.00 37.66
C PHE A 616 -5.32 16.15 38.92
N ALA A 617 -5.20 14.84 38.75
CA ALA A 617 -5.04 13.91 39.87
C ALA A 617 -3.57 13.78 40.25
N MET A 618 -3.23 14.15 41.50
CA MET A 618 -1.90 13.90 42.05
C MET A 618 -1.60 12.39 42.09
N PRO A 619 -0.36 11.94 41.81
CA PRO A 619 0.00 10.55 41.89
C PRO A 619 -0.16 10.00 43.31
N LYS A 620 -0.56 8.72 43.42
CA LYS A 620 -0.87 8.05 44.71
C LYS A 620 0.34 7.91 45.65
N SER A 621 1.58 8.07 45.19
CA SER A 621 2.78 7.97 46.01
C SER A 621 3.89 8.91 45.52
N ARG A 622 4.27 9.85 46.39
CA ARG A 622 5.44 10.74 46.14
C ARG A 622 6.77 10.05 46.46
N PHE A 623 6.77 8.88 47.09
CA PHE A 623 7.97 8.14 47.47
C PHE A 623 8.58 7.31 46.36
N MET A 624 7.79 6.93 45.40
CA MET A 624 8.22 5.97 44.34
C MET A 624 9.38 6.48 43.50
N GLN A 625 9.39 7.76 43.15
CA GLN A 625 10.47 8.33 42.37
C GLN A 625 11.79 8.41 43.12
N CYS A 626 11.75 8.78 44.42
CA CYS A 626 12.93 8.84 45.27
C CYS A 626 13.48 7.44 45.58
N SER A 627 12.63 6.43 45.79
CA SER A 627 13.04 5.05 46.02
C SER A 627 13.65 4.43 44.75
N MET A 628 13.07 4.68 43.56
CA MET A 628 13.69 4.29 42.31
C MET A 628 15.05 4.95 42.09
N LYS A 629 15.16 6.24 42.32
CA LYS A 629 16.45 6.93 42.28
C LYS A 629 17.46 6.25 43.19
N LEU A 630 17.10 5.93 44.42
CA LEU A 630 17.99 5.28 45.37
C LEU A 630 18.45 3.91 44.87
N ALA A 631 17.54 3.12 44.29
CA ALA A 631 17.84 1.80 43.76
C ALA A 631 18.71 1.85 42.47
N THR A 632 18.47 2.83 41.58
CA THR A 632 19.12 2.86 40.27
C THR A 632 20.38 3.74 40.22
N ALA A 633 20.51 4.77 41.07
CA ALA A 633 21.58 5.74 41.00
C ALA A 633 23.00 5.15 41.12
N PRO A 634 23.30 4.22 42.06
CA PRO A 634 24.64 3.64 42.15
C PRO A 634 25.06 2.91 40.86
N LEU A 635 24.14 2.08 40.33
CA LEU A 635 24.39 1.33 39.11
C LEU A 635 24.59 2.26 37.89
N PHE A 636 23.71 3.23 37.73
CA PHE A 636 23.77 4.16 36.60
C PHE A 636 24.97 5.10 36.66
N LYS A 637 25.34 5.59 37.87
CA LYS A 637 26.55 6.39 38.05
C LYS A 637 27.81 5.61 37.68
N LEU A 638 27.89 4.34 38.06
CA LEU A 638 29.03 3.50 37.73
C LEU A 638 29.05 3.12 36.25
N TYR A 639 27.92 2.61 35.72
CA TYR A 639 27.83 2.05 34.36
C TYR A 639 27.98 3.13 33.29
N PHE A 640 27.36 4.32 33.48
CA PHE A 640 27.40 5.43 32.55
C PHE A 640 28.35 6.53 32.96
N GLN A 641 29.16 6.37 34.01
CA GLN A 641 30.02 7.38 34.57
C GLN A 641 29.29 8.75 34.70
N LEU A 642 28.01 8.69 35.15
CA LEU A 642 27.07 9.79 35.09
C LEU A 642 27.50 10.99 35.93
N LYS A 643 27.70 12.15 35.29
CA LYS A 643 28.08 13.40 35.93
C LYS A 643 27.04 14.50 35.75
N GLY A 644 26.82 15.30 36.81
CA GLY A 644 25.92 16.46 36.80
C GLY A 644 26.64 17.72 37.21
N GLN A 645 26.37 18.82 36.50
CA GLN A 645 26.94 20.14 36.78
C GLN A 645 25.83 21.20 36.72
N GLY A 646 26.01 22.33 37.39
CA GLY A 646 25.14 23.49 37.31
C GLY A 646 23.85 23.37 38.13
N GLN A 647 23.75 22.46 39.09
CA GLN A 647 22.56 22.30 39.95
C GLN A 647 22.22 23.54 40.77
N GLN A 648 23.18 24.43 41.00
CA GLN A 648 22.99 25.75 41.63
C GLN A 648 22.15 26.71 40.78
N ASN A 649 22.00 26.46 39.49
CA ASN A 649 21.21 27.25 38.53
C ASN A 649 19.68 26.93 38.61
N LEU A 650 19.28 25.91 39.41
CA LEU A 650 17.88 25.56 39.57
C LEU A 650 17.22 26.63 40.48
N PRO A 651 16.18 27.36 39.96
CA PRO A 651 15.55 28.43 40.74
C PRO A 651 14.70 27.91 41.91
N PRO A 652 14.44 28.72 42.92
CA PRO A 652 13.42 28.42 43.90
C PRO A 652 12.01 28.61 43.29
N GLY A 653 11.10 27.68 43.57
CA GLY A 653 9.74 27.74 43.05
C GLY A 653 9.54 26.96 41.71
N PRO A 654 8.36 27.05 41.08
CA PRO A 654 8.06 26.31 39.90
C PRO A 654 8.86 26.78 38.69
N PHE A 655 9.42 25.84 37.92
CA PHE A 655 10.16 26.07 36.69
C PHE A 655 9.99 24.92 35.72
N ILE A 656 10.36 25.15 34.47
CA ILE A 656 10.31 24.14 33.39
C ILE A 656 11.75 23.72 33.07
N LEU A 657 12.02 22.40 33.19
CA LEU A 657 13.26 21.80 32.70
C LEU A 657 13.08 21.47 31.22
N ALA A 658 13.96 21.96 30.38
CA ALA A 658 13.96 21.76 28.94
C ALA A 658 15.26 21.05 28.47
N PRO A 659 15.36 19.72 28.66
CA PRO A 659 16.52 18.95 28.21
C PRO A 659 16.44 18.60 26.70
N ASN A 660 17.59 18.49 26.01
CA ASN A 660 17.66 17.81 24.73
C ASN A 660 17.41 16.30 24.88
N HIS A 661 17.03 15.60 23.82
CA HIS A 661 16.54 14.22 23.91
C HIS A 661 17.40 13.25 23.08
N GLN A 662 18.37 12.59 23.72
CA GLN A 662 19.32 11.67 23.07
C GLN A 662 18.95 10.18 23.24
N SER A 663 18.30 9.79 24.36
CA SER A 663 18.04 8.39 24.64
C SER A 663 16.72 8.19 25.42
N PHE A 664 16.23 6.94 25.49
CA PHE A 664 15.06 6.63 26.33
C PHE A 664 15.38 6.66 27.85
N LEU A 665 16.64 6.72 28.21
CA LEU A 665 17.10 6.84 29.61
C LEU A 665 17.25 8.28 30.09
N ASP A 666 17.08 9.28 29.23
CA ASP A 666 17.33 10.69 29.58
C ASP A 666 16.50 11.16 30.78
N GLY A 667 15.24 10.75 30.85
CA GLY A 667 14.38 11.03 32.03
C GLY A 667 14.91 10.40 33.32
N ILE A 668 15.52 9.21 33.23
CA ILE A 668 16.15 8.54 34.38
C ILE A 668 17.44 9.24 34.77
N PHE A 669 18.30 9.60 33.83
CA PHE A 669 19.53 10.36 34.10
C PHE A 669 19.20 11.69 34.77
N LEU A 670 18.20 12.41 34.26
CA LEU A 670 17.74 13.66 34.86
C LEU A 670 17.22 13.43 36.29
N SER A 671 16.40 12.42 36.54
CA SER A 671 15.87 12.05 37.85
C SER A 671 16.99 11.74 38.87
N ILE A 672 18.04 11.02 38.44
CA ILE A 672 19.17 10.66 39.30
C ILE A 672 19.98 11.90 39.74
N LEU A 673 20.15 12.89 38.86
CA LEU A 673 20.98 14.07 39.11
C LEU A 673 20.24 15.22 39.79
N LEU A 674 18.90 15.28 39.72
CA LEU A 674 18.10 16.27 40.42
C LEU A 674 18.19 16.07 41.93
N PRO A 675 18.35 17.15 42.77
CA PRO A 675 18.23 17.05 44.21
C PRO A 675 16.87 16.47 44.66
N ASN A 676 16.83 15.66 45.68
CA ASN A 676 15.60 15.00 46.15
C ASN A 676 14.47 15.97 46.46
N ARG A 677 14.80 17.16 47.03
CA ARG A 677 13.84 18.24 47.31
C ARG A 677 13.13 18.75 46.05
N ILE A 678 13.83 18.73 44.87
CA ILE A 678 13.30 19.18 43.59
C ILE A 678 12.62 18.01 42.87
N LEU A 679 13.23 16.82 42.86
CA LEU A 679 12.72 15.65 42.19
C LEU A 679 11.29 15.26 42.62
N LYS A 680 11.01 15.34 43.96
CA LYS A 680 9.67 15.02 44.49
C LYS A 680 8.55 15.93 43.99
N ASP A 681 8.90 17.14 43.55
CA ASP A 681 7.98 18.14 43.01
C ASP A 681 8.13 18.36 41.49
N THR A 682 8.90 17.52 40.80
CA THR A 682 9.10 17.58 39.33
C THR A 682 8.26 16.53 38.63
N PHE A 683 7.42 16.97 37.71
CA PHE A 683 6.60 16.11 36.84
C PHE A 683 7.27 15.97 35.45
N PHE A 684 7.25 14.77 34.91
CA PHE A 684 7.83 14.48 33.61
C PHE A 684 6.71 14.26 32.59
N LEU A 685 6.79 14.94 31.45
CA LEU A 685 5.87 14.74 30.35
C LEU A 685 6.31 13.52 29.55
N ALA A 686 5.49 12.46 29.49
CA ALA A 686 5.79 11.20 28.82
C ALA A 686 4.73 10.82 27.78
N ALA A 687 5.15 10.37 26.59
CA ALA A 687 4.22 9.93 25.56
C ALA A 687 3.53 8.60 25.94
N GLY A 688 2.19 8.55 25.85
CA GLY A 688 1.34 7.41 26.26
C GLY A 688 1.68 6.10 25.57
N LYS A 689 2.30 6.13 24.36
CA LYS A 689 2.77 4.94 23.64
C LYS A 689 3.74 4.06 24.45
N HIS A 690 4.43 4.60 25.43
CA HIS A 690 5.39 3.88 26.28
C HIS A 690 4.77 3.24 27.53
N ILE A 691 3.46 3.49 27.79
CA ILE A 691 2.76 3.06 29.02
C ILE A 691 1.70 1.99 28.71
N LYS A 692 2.01 1.04 27.81
CA LYS A 692 1.06 0.01 27.37
C LYS A 692 0.96 -1.21 28.29
N THR A 693 2.00 -1.57 29.02
CA THR A 693 2.01 -2.74 29.90
C THR A 693 1.37 -2.45 31.26
N PRO A 694 0.75 -3.44 31.95
CA PRO A 694 0.20 -3.25 33.30
C PRO A 694 1.22 -2.68 34.29
N ILE A 695 2.47 -3.14 34.21
CA ILE A 695 3.57 -2.67 35.05
C ILE A 695 3.87 -1.18 34.80
N ASN A 696 3.93 -0.77 33.51
CA ASN A 696 4.18 0.62 33.17
C ASN A 696 3.01 1.55 33.58
N ARG A 697 1.77 1.04 33.53
CA ARG A 697 0.59 1.78 34.01
C ARG A 697 0.61 1.96 35.51
N PHE A 698 0.93 0.89 36.25
CA PHE A 698 1.10 0.96 37.70
C PHE A 698 2.19 1.98 38.09
N TYR A 699 3.33 1.93 37.41
CA TYR A 699 4.43 2.87 37.61
C TYR A 699 4.02 4.31 37.29
N ALA A 700 3.35 4.53 36.17
CA ALA A 700 2.88 5.88 35.80
C ALA A 700 1.87 6.47 36.82
N SER A 701 0.98 5.64 37.39
CA SER A 701 0.00 6.09 38.38
C SER A 701 0.59 6.37 39.77
N HIS A 702 1.82 5.89 40.04
CA HIS A 702 2.51 6.07 41.31
C HIS A 702 3.77 6.92 41.22
N SER A 703 4.08 7.47 40.05
CA SER A 703 5.22 8.40 39.83
C SER A 703 4.72 9.73 39.28
N ASN A 704 5.59 10.76 39.33
CA ASN A 704 5.26 12.09 38.80
C ASN A 704 5.35 12.12 37.27
N LEU A 705 4.49 11.34 36.58
CA LEU A 705 4.40 11.27 35.13
C LEU A 705 3.07 11.86 34.66
N LEU A 706 3.15 12.88 33.79
CA LEU A 706 2.02 13.34 32.99
C LEU A 706 2.02 12.59 31.66
N VAL A 707 0.98 11.81 31.42
CA VAL A 707 0.88 10.97 30.23
C VAL A 707 0.27 11.78 29.10
N MET A 708 1.08 12.12 28.11
CA MET A 708 0.67 12.86 26.92
C MET A 708 0.16 11.88 25.84
N ASP A 709 -1.08 12.04 25.40
CA ASP A 709 -1.57 11.43 24.18
C ASP A 709 -1.54 12.46 23.04
N ILE A 710 -0.43 12.48 22.31
CA ILE A 710 -0.20 13.42 21.18
C ILE A 710 -1.28 13.27 20.10
N ASN A 711 -1.95 12.11 20.05
CA ASN A 711 -2.94 11.80 19.01
C ASN A 711 -4.38 12.06 19.43
N ARG A 712 -4.66 12.34 20.71
CA ARG A 712 -6.04 12.46 21.20
C ARG A 712 -6.36 13.78 21.88
N ASP A 713 -5.46 14.35 22.68
CA ASP A 713 -5.80 15.52 23.47
C ASP A 713 -4.56 16.28 24.01
N LEU A 714 -3.89 17.00 23.11
CA LEU A 714 -2.77 17.87 23.49
C LEU A 714 -3.24 19.05 24.34
N LYS A 715 -4.47 19.59 24.10
CA LYS A 715 -5.04 20.72 24.87
C LYS A 715 -5.18 20.33 26.35
N SER A 716 -5.82 19.20 26.64
CA SER A 716 -6.00 18.68 28.01
C SER A 716 -4.65 18.42 28.70
N THR A 717 -3.68 17.88 27.96
CA THR A 717 -2.32 17.68 28.52
C THR A 717 -1.64 18.99 28.90
N LEU A 718 -1.77 20.05 28.09
CA LEU A 718 -1.25 21.38 28.42
C LEU A 718 -1.97 22.01 29.62
N GLN A 719 -3.27 21.82 29.72
CA GLN A 719 -4.07 22.26 30.89
C GLN A 719 -3.63 21.53 32.17
N GLN A 720 -3.39 20.21 32.12
CA GLN A 720 -2.86 19.44 33.23
C GLN A 720 -1.45 19.90 33.63
N ALA A 721 -0.58 20.16 32.64
CA ALA A 721 0.77 20.71 32.88
C ALA A 721 0.67 22.09 33.56
N ALA A 722 -0.20 22.96 33.07
CA ALA A 722 -0.44 24.27 33.68
C ALA A 722 -1.01 24.16 35.13
N ALA A 723 -1.95 23.23 35.36
CA ALA A 723 -2.48 22.97 36.68
C ALA A 723 -1.37 22.49 37.65
N ALA A 724 -0.45 21.64 37.20
CA ALA A 724 0.69 21.20 38.00
C ALA A 724 1.60 22.37 38.38
N ILE A 725 1.96 23.25 37.44
CA ILE A 725 2.79 24.43 37.66
C ILE A 725 2.13 25.38 38.66
N ARG A 726 0.82 25.64 38.52
CA ARG A 726 0.08 26.49 39.48
C ARG A 726 0.02 25.91 40.89
N GLN A 727 0.09 24.60 41.04
CA GLN A 727 0.24 23.94 42.36
C GLN A 727 1.69 23.94 42.88
N GLY A 728 2.57 24.78 42.31
CA GLY A 728 3.96 24.90 42.73
C GLY A 728 4.86 23.76 42.31
N LYS A 729 4.48 23.00 41.28
CA LYS A 729 5.26 21.86 40.77
C LYS A 729 6.14 22.27 39.62
N ASN A 730 7.31 21.61 39.48
CA ASN A 730 8.20 21.76 38.35
C ASN A 730 7.78 20.79 37.21
N LEU A 731 8.13 21.15 36.01
CA LEU A 731 7.82 20.35 34.84
C LEU A 731 9.08 20.03 34.02
N ALA A 732 9.26 18.81 33.58
CA ALA A 732 10.32 18.42 32.65
C ALA A 732 9.69 18.06 31.29
N ILE A 733 10.03 18.85 30.27
CA ILE A 733 9.54 18.69 28.90
C ILE A 733 10.74 18.57 27.98
N PHE A 734 10.78 17.56 27.13
CA PHE A 734 11.76 17.42 26.05
C PHE A 734 11.30 18.21 24.82
N PRO A 735 11.91 19.39 24.54
CA PRO A 735 11.39 20.30 23.50
C PRO A 735 11.41 19.73 22.09
N GLU A 736 12.34 18.80 21.78
CA GLU A 736 12.45 18.13 20.49
C GLU A 736 11.21 17.25 20.18
N GLY A 737 10.41 16.88 21.17
CA GLY A 737 9.23 16.02 21.02
C GLY A 737 9.53 14.57 20.64
N ALA A 738 10.76 14.27 20.23
CA ALA A 738 11.25 12.93 19.90
C ALA A 738 12.76 12.82 20.19
N ARG A 739 13.25 11.59 20.35
CA ARG A 739 14.68 11.33 20.55
C ARG A 739 15.49 11.61 19.28
N SER A 740 16.66 12.26 19.46
CA SER A 740 17.63 12.45 18.37
C SER A 740 18.01 11.10 17.73
N ARG A 741 18.18 11.08 16.41
CA ARG A 741 18.47 9.86 15.62
C ARG A 741 19.92 9.74 15.23
N ASP A 742 20.58 10.84 15.12
CA ASP A 742 21.98 11.00 14.69
C ASP A 742 22.87 11.59 15.80
N GLY A 743 22.29 11.87 16.97
CA GLY A 743 22.97 12.53 18.08
C GLY A 743 22.98 14.05 17.98
N GLN A 744 22.44 14.61 16.87
CA GLN A 744 22.39 16.07 16.67
C GLN A 744 21.13 16.65 17.36
N LEU A 745 21.19 17.95 17.67
CA LEU A 745 20.10 18.70 18.27
C LEU A 745 19.04 19.03 17.21
N SER A 746 17.81 18.52 17.40
CA SER A 746 16.68 18.80 16.52
C SER A 746 16.06 20.18 16.76
N GLU A 747 15.09 20.56 15.94
CA GLU A 747 14.30 21.77 16.18
C GLU A 747 13.40 21.61 17.41
N PHE A 748 13.20 22.71 18.15
CA PHE A 748 12.41 22.73 19.36
C PHE A 748 10.97 23.15 19.09
N LYS A 749 10.01 22.40 19.63
CA LYS A 749 8.58 22.77 19.67
C LYS A 749 8.33 23.85 20.71
N LYS A 750 7.39 24.77 20.42
CA LYS A 750 7.07 25.94 21.27
C LYS A 750 6.30 25.61 22.55
N THR A 751 5.87 24.37 22.76
CA THR A 751 4.99 23.95 23.88
C THR A 751 5.47 24.40 25.26
N PHE A 752 6.77 24.25 25.56
CA PHE A 752 7.35 24.66 26.85
C PHE A 752 7.45 26.19 26.97
N ALA A 753 7.67 26.89 25.84
CA ALA A 753 7.76 28.35 25.81
C ALA A 753 6.38 29.00 26.05
N ILE A 754 5.30 28.40 25.52
CA ILE A 754 3.91 28.82 25.79
C ILE A 754 3.63 28.70 27.28
N LEU A 755 3.88 27.54 27.90
CA LEU A 755 3.69 27.34 29.33
C LEU A 755 4.54 28.32 30.17
N SER A 756 5.80 28.54 29.77
CA SER A 756 6.70 29.47 30.47
C SER A 756 6.14 30.89 30.43
N LYS A 757 5.77 31.40 29.27
CA LYS A 757 5.29 32.76 29.09
C LYS A 757 3.94 32.99 29.74
N GLU A 758 2.97 32.13 29.50
CA GLU A 758 1.61 32.30 30.01
C GLU A 758 1.52 32.16 31.55
N LEU A 759 2.39 31.34 32.13
CA LEU A 759 2.42 31.09 33.56
C LEU A 759 3.53 31.89 34.28
N GLN A 760 4.30 32.69 33.54
CA GLN A 760 5.41 33.49 34.04
C GLN A 760 6.45 32.70 34.89
N VAL A 761 6.78 31.48 34.42
CA VAL A 761 7.75 30.60 35.10
C VAL A 761 9.02 30.45 34.25
N PRO A 762 10.20 30.41 34.90
CA PRO A 762 11.45 30.31 34.17
C PRO A 762 11.67 28.93 33.50
N VAL A 763 12.41 28.91 32.41
CA VAL A 763 12.90 27.71 31.73
C VAL A 763 14.34 27.48 32.13
N VAL A 764 14.67 26.28 32.55
CA VAL A 764 16.06 25.84 32.79
C VAL A 764 16.48 24.90 31.67
N PRO A 765 17.29 25.34 30.72
CA PRO A 765 17.85 24.49 29.68
C PRO A 765 18.76 23.42 30.30
N VAL A 766 18.72 22.19 29.82
CA VAL A 766 19.60 21.11 30.30
C VAL A 766 20.29 20.45 29.13
N ALA A 767 21.60 20.57 29.05
CA ALA A 767 22.42 19.94 28.01
C ALA A 767 22.79 18.51 28.42
N ILE A 768 22.31 17.52 27.67
CA ILE A 768 22.65 16.11 27.84
C ILE A 768 23.64 15.70 26.74
N SER A 769 24.81 15.15 27.14
CA SER A 769 25.85 14.69 26.24
C SER A 769 26.24 13.26 26.53
N GLY A 770 26.57 12.48 25.45
CA GLY A 770 27.03 11.09 25.53
C GLY A 770 25.93 10.03 25.68
N ALA A 771 24.66 10.42 25.90
CA ALA A 771 23.55 9.47 26.07
C ALA A 771 23.19 8.76 24.76
N TYR A 772 23.31 9.42 23.61
CA TYR A 772 23.11 8.80 22.30
C TYR A 772 24.12 7.66 22.03
N ALA A 773 25.41 7.88 22.29
CA ALA A 773 26.45 6.86 22.07
C ALA A 773 26.25 5.62 22.96
N SER A 774 25.73 5.83 24.19
CA SER A 774 25.47 4.75 25.14
C SER A 774 24.20 3.96 24.82
N VAL A 775 23.16 4.61 24.30
CA VAL A 775 21.85 4.01 24.05
C VAL A 775 21.23 4.53 22.75
N PRO A 776 21.81 4.21 21.58
CA PRO A 776 21.25 4.65 20.29
C PRO A 776 19.90 3.98 20.02
N ILE A 777 19.07 4.63 19.21
CA ILE A 777 17.77 4.12 18.79
C ILE A 777 17.94 2.76 18.10
N GLY A 778 17.09 1.78 18.44
CA GLY A 778 17.11 0.43 17.86
C GLY A 778 17.92 -0.60 18.67
N ARG A 779 18.72 -0.17 19.62
CA ARG A 779 19.47 -1.09 20.48
C ARG A 779 18.64 -1.54 21.69
N LYS A 780 18.63 -2.85 21.98
CA LYS A 780 17.87 -3.40 23.12
C LYS A 780 18.60 -3.25 24.47
N LEU A 781 19.92 -3.26 24.47
CA LEU A 781 20.73 -3.17 25.68
C LEU A 781 21.67 -1.95 25.61
N PRO A 782 21.80 -1.18 26.70
CA PRO A 782 22.72 -0.04 26.75
C PRO A 782 24.18 -0.50 26.75
N LYS A 783 25.08 0.37 26.27
CA LYS A 783 26.53 0.21 26.41
C LYS A 783 27.05 1.07 27.56
N PRO A 784 28.12 0.65 28.27
CA PRO A 784 28.86 1.54 29.16
C PRO A 784 29.35 2.78 28.40
N GLY A 785 29.29 3.92 29.04
CA GLY A 785 29.69 5.16 28.39
C GLY A 785 29.82 6.31 29.39
N LYS A 786 30.23 7.49 28.91
CA LYS A 786 30.30 8.75 29.73
C LYS A 786 29.08 9.59 29.39
N VAL A 787 28.18 9.78 30.36
CA VAL A 787 26.99 10.63 30.19
C VAL A 787 27.11 11.81 31.15
N SER A 788 26.90 13.03 30.63
CA SER A 788 26.93 14.25 31.43
C SER A 788 25.69 15.08 31.20
N LEU A 789 25.14 15.66 32.27
CA LEU A 789 24.08 16.64 32.24
C LEU A 789 24.53 17.96 32.84
N LYS A 790 24.30 19.06 32.14
CA LYS A 790 24.64 20.42 32.59
C LYS A 790 23.35 21.24 32.69
N PHE A 791 22.98 21.65 33.91
CA PHE A 791 21.89 22.57 34.18
C PHE A 791 22.36 23.98 33.91
N LEU A 792 21.80 24.65 32.91
CA LEU A 792 22.20 25.96 32.44
C LEU A 792 21.46 27.08 33.20
N PRO A 793 21.89 28.33 33.12
CA PRO A 793 21.18 29.44 33.75
C PRO A 793 19.72 29.53 33.31
N ALA A 794 18.85 29.83 34.27
CA ALA A 794 17.43 29.94 34.01
C ALA A 794 17.09 31.12 33.07
N ILE A 795 16.23 30.88 32.10
CA ILE A 795 15.73 31.89 31.17
C ILE A 795 14.34 32.32 31.68
N TYR A 796 14.24 33.59 32.09
CA TYR A 796 12.96 34.16 32.54
C TYR A 796 12.19 34.74 31.36
N PRO A 797 10.88 34.43 31.21
CA PRO A 797 10.12 34.80 30.02
C PRO A 797 10.00 36.32 29.79
N GLY A 798 9.78 37.12 30.84
CA GLY A 798 9.66 38.57 30.75
C GLY A 798 8.75 39.01 29.55
N GLN A 799 9.28 39.91 28.71
CA GLN A 799 8.62 40.43 27.51
C GLN A 799 8.93 39.59 26.24
N MET A 800 9.69 38.52 26.37
CA MET A 800 10.02 37.66 25.20
C MET A 800 8.77 36.97 24.62
N ASP A 801 8.74 36.83 23.31
CA ASP A 801 7.75 35.97 22.66
C ASP A 801 8.13 34.50 22.72
N TYR A 802 7.23 33.62 22.27
CA TYR A 802 7.45 32.15 22.32
C TYR A 802 8.66 31.73 21.48
N GLU A 803 8.92 32.41 20.35
CA GLU A 803 10.02 32.13 19.45
C GLU A 803 11.36 32.48 20.09
N GLN A 804 11.42 33.65 20.75
CA GLN A 804 12.61 34.09 21.44
C GLN A 804 12.97 33.18 22.60
N ILE A 805 12.00 32.72 23.40
CA ILE A 805 12.21 31.75 24.48
C ILE A 805 12.72 30.43 23.90
N THR A 806 12.10 29.96 22.82
CA THR A 806 12.48 28.70 22.15
C THR A 806 13.90 28.78 21.60
N SER A 807 14.21 29.83 20.85
CA SER A 807 15.51 30.00 20.20
C SER A 807 16.64 30.17 21.22
N ARG A 808 16.44 30.97 22.30
CA ARG A 808 17.43 31.11 23.37
C ARG A 808 17.67 29.80 24.12
N THR A 809 16.61 29.05 24.40
CA THR A 809 16.74 27.74 25.06
C THR A 809 17.52 26.75 24.18
N ARG A 810 17.22 26.69 22.90
CA ARG A 810 17.92 25.83 21.93
C ARG A 810 19.40 26.23 21.80
N GLN A 811 19.69 27.54 21.66
CA GLN A 811 21.06 28.06 21.54
C GLN A 811 21.87 27.74 22.80
N ALA A 812 21.32 27.98 23.99
CA ALA A 812 22.00 27.66 25.24
C ALA A 812 22.39 26.17 25.33
N ILE A 813 21.53 25.27 24.87
CA ILE A 813 21.82 23.83 24.82
C ILE A 813 22.86 23.54 23.73
N ALA A 814 22.75 24.10 22.53
CA ALA A 814 23.68 23.88 21.42
C ALA A 814 25.12 24.25 21.77
N ASP A 815 25.30 25.31 22.52
CA ASP A 815 26.63 25.78 22.95
C ASP A 815 27.25 24.90 24.07
N ASN A 816 26.53 23.93 24.60
CA ASN A 816 26.92 23.12 25.76
C ASN A 816 26.82 21.57 25.58
N ILE A 817 26.55 21.08 24.36
CA ILE A 817 26.49 19.63 24.05
C ILE A 817 27.76 19.12 23.38
#